data_58597c867f0280fb3f11ddb4f39645b5
#
_entry.id   58597c867f0280fb3f11ddb4f39645b5
#
_cell.length_a   1.000
_cell.length_b   1.000
_cell.length_c   1.000
_cell.angle_alpha   90.00
_cell.angle_beta   90.00
_cell.angle_gamma   90.00
#
_symmetry.space_group_name_H-M   'P 1'
#
loop_
_entity.id
_entity.type
_entity.pdbx_description
1 polymer ?
#
loop_
_entity_poly.entity_id
_entity_poly.type
_entity_poly.pdbx_seq_one_letter_code
_entity_poly.pdbx_strand_id
1 'polypeptide(L)'
;LGSFSQIKAQERVPFDQGKKYILAKVSVVGKISFNEQTVVTFSGLQKGQEITVPGEEISGAIKKLGKLGLFDEIAFYVNKIDNDSIYLDLNIVELPKLNEVKFVGVKKSKVEGLIKDNNLTKNKIVNENLITTTKNYIENKYKKDGFYNTKVTITNTPDSTAGNQVNMLVRVDKGDKVKISSIDFIGNTQLSDTKLRAAMKDTKQKNLLRVFKASKFIPEKYKTDLEKVIATYKEKGYRDARIIYDSVTYDKKKNMLAIKINLEEGNKYYFGNIKFLGNTVYSDQLLNRYLGIKKGETYNGVLLEKRIADKTKPDAEDITNLYQNNGYLFSNINAVEVKTVNDTIDFEIRVTEGPIAYFNKISVVGNDKTNDRVIYRELRTKPGEKYSKEQLVRTIREIGQLGFFDPEAIDPKFKNVDAAAGTVDIEYNVVEKGSSQVELQGGYGGGGFIGTLGLSFNNFSARNIFNKDSYKPLPMGDGQKVSLRLQGSTYFQTYSVSFSEPWFGGKKPVQFSSSISYSKQFLNNYITRDVDKSKSFNIFTVQVGLAKRLTVPDDYFVLSQSVSYQHYDLNNYNTGLFTFGNGASRNLAYTIGISRSNKGVNPIFPTYGSEFSISAKVTPPYSLLNGVDYGDLQNQKEYKLQYTGNNTSGADGQPLNNGDYIKAVGANSSGQTLYNSVGSDYSSADTDQGKVDQKKYNWLEYYKVKFKADWYTKVYGKLVLRTLTEFGFLGAYDQARGVVPFERFYLGGDGMANYSMDGRETIQLRGYPNNSLTPVNSNGEQIGATIYNKFSMELRYPITLKASASIYALTFLEAGSSYPTFKEYNPFDLSRSAGVGLRVFMPAFGLLGIDFGYGFDALPGSVTNKANGWETHFIIGQQF
;
A
#
# COMPACT_ATOMS: atom_id res chain seq x y z
N LEU A 1 -13.06 -61.52 29.51
CA LEU A 1 -13.14 -62.82 28.81
C LEU A 1 -12.95 -62.49 27.32
N GLY A 2 -11.70 -62.67 26.86
CA GLY A 2 -11.32 -62.47 25.47
C GLY A 2 -11.70 -63.63 24.60
N SER A 3 -12.46 -63.40 23.56
CA SER A 3 -12.62 -64.35 22.47
C SER A 3 -11.44 -64.24 21.53
N PHE A 4 -10.52 -65.20 21.65
CA PHE A 4 -9.55 -65.49 20.61
C PHE A 4 -10.30 -66.01 19.39
N SER A 5 -10.41 -65.22 18.33
CA SER A 5 -10.74 -65.73 17.01
C SER A 5 -9.53 -66.48 16.49
N GLN A 6 -9.68 -67.81 16.36
CA GLN A 6 -8.71 -68.64 15.69
C GLN A 6 -8.49 -68.16 14.27
N ILE A 7 -7.32 -67.65 13.99
CA ILE A 7 -6.82 -67.45 12.63
C ILE A 7 -6.54 -68.87 12.12
N LYS A 8 -7.42 -69.38 11.24
CA LYS A 8 -7.13 -70.56 10.47
C LYS A 8 -5.84 -70.35 9.67
N ALA A 9 -4.79 -71.01 9.98
CA ALA A 9 -3.60 -71.10 9.13
C ALA A 9 -4.04 -71.51 7.73
N GLN A 10 -3.87 -70.65 6.75
CA GLN A 10 -4.13 -70.96 5.34
C GLN A 10 -3.15 -72.07 4.93
N GLU A 11 -3.67 -73.26 4.56
CA GLU A 11 -2.83 -74.34 4.04
C GLU A 11 -2.05 -73.84 2.84
N ARG A 12 -0.72 -73.93 2.89
CA ARG A 12 0.15 -73.49 1.78
C ARG A 12 -0.08 -74.47 0.61
N VAL A 13 -0.68 -74.00 -0.47
CA VAL A 13 -0.78 -74.78 -1.73
C VAL A 13 0.65 -74.91 -2.29
N PRO A 14 1.21 -76.07 -2.42
CA PRO A 14 2.55 -76.26 -2.97
C PRO A 14 2.56 -75.86 -4.44
N PHE A 15 3.50 -75.00 -4.81
CA PHE A 15 3.73 -74.56 -6.19
C PHE A 15 5.22 -74.59 -6.52
N ASP A 16 5.56 -74.86 -7.80
CA ASP A 16 6.96 -74.82 -8.24
C ASP A 16 7.40 -73.40 -8.51
N GLN A 17 8.32 -72.89 -7.73
CA GLN A 17 8.86 -71.57 -7.87
C GLN A 17 9.60 -71.38 -9.21
N GLY A 18 9.25 -70.34 -9.94
CA GLY A 18 9.87 -70.02 -11.22
C GLY A 18 9.25 -70.75 -12.42
N LYS A 19 8.27 -71.62 -12.23
CA LYS A 19 7.49 -72.20 -13.31
C LYS A 19 6.53 -71.19 -13.88
N LYS A 20 6.27 -71.27 -15.18
CA LYS A 20 5.26 -70.46 -15.87
C LYS A 20 3.90 -71.14 -15.75
N TYR A 21 2.90 -70.38 -15.39
CA TYR A 21 1.50 -70.77 -15.25
C TYR A 21 0.59 -69.88 -16.10
N ILE A 22 -0.53 -70.38 -16.51
CA ILE A 22 -1.57 -69.61 -17.16
C ILE A 22 -2.52 -69.11 -16.06
N LEU A 23 -2.67 -67.81 -15.97
CA LEU A 23 -3.56 -67.18 -14.98
C LEU A 23 -5.02 -67.50 -15.29
N ALA A 24 -5.66 -68.33 -14.50
CA ALA A 24 -7.04 -68.76 -14.69
C ALA A 24 -8.00 -67.73 -14.08
N LYS A 25 -7.70 -67.19 -12.88
CA LYS A 25 -8.53 -66.23 -12.18
C LYS A 25 -7.71 -65.46 -11.12
N VAL A 26 -8.03 -64.16 -10.93
CA VAL A 26 -7.67 -63.39 -9.74
C VAL A 26 -8.93 -63.09 -8.97
N SER A 27 -9.04 -63.50 -7.73
CA SER A 27 -10.10 -63.18 -6.80
C SER A 27 -9.62 -62.16 -5.82
N VAL A 28 -10.41 -61.12 -5.55
CA VAL A 28 -9.99 -60.11 -4.56
C VAL A 28 -10.54 -60.49 -3.18
N VAL A 29 -9.65 -60.59 -2.21
CA VAL A 29 -10.00 -60.92 -0.83
C VAL A 29 -9.69 -59.70 0.05
N GLY A 30 -10.63 -59.32 0.88
CA GLY A 30 -10.49 -58.15 1.78
C GLY A 30 -11.74 -57.27 1.80
N LYS A 31 -11.73 -56.26 2.70
CA LYS A 31 -12.83 -55.27 2.77
C LYS A 31 -12.49 -54.12 1.84
N ILE A 32 -13.08 -54.09 0.68
CA ILE A 32 -12.91 -53.04 -0.32
C ILE A 32 -14.25 -52.39 -0.66
N SER A 33 -14.22 -51.11 -0.96
CA SER A 33 -15.37 -50.33 -1.46
C SER A 33 -15.49 -50.36 -3.00
N PHE A 34 -14.43 -50.86 -3.69
CA PHE A 34 -14.36 -50.93 -5.14
C PHE A 34 -14.91 -52.28 -5.66
N ASN A 35 -15.39 -52.30 -6.90
CA ASN A 35 -15.75 -53.53 -7.59
C ASN A 35 -14.47 -54.37 -7.83
N GLU A 36 -14.55 -55.68 -7.53
CA GLU A 36 -13.43 -56.63 -7.70
C GLU A 36 -12.81 -56.57 -9.11
N GLN A 37 -13.65 -56.51 -10.14
CA GLN A 37 -13.18 -56.43 -11.52
C GLN A 37 -12.37 -55.18 -11.80
N THR A 38 -12.72 -54.07 -11.17
CA THR A 38 -11.97 -52.78 -11.29
C THR A 38 -10.58 -52.92 -10.68
N VAL A 39 -10.48 -53.53 -9.52
CA VAL A 39 -9.18 -53.76 -8.83
C VAL A 39 -8.31 -54.69 -9.65
N VAL A 40 -8.84 -55.80 -10.18
CA VAL A 40 -8.12 -56.71 -11.06
C VAL A 40 -7.63 -55.98 -12.32
N THR A 41 -8.46 -55.14 -12.93
CA THR A 41 -8.05 -54.33 -14.10
C THR A 41 -6.89 -53.41 -13.77
N PHE A 42 -6.93 -52.72 -12.62
CA PHE A 42 -5.84 -51.84 -12.17
C PHE A 42 -4.54 -52.58 -11.87
N SER A 43 -4.59 -53.85 -11.46
CA SER A 43 -3.41 -54.70 -11.30
C SER A 43 -2.66 -54.94 -12.63
N GLY A 44 -3.42 -54.86 -13.76
CA GLY A 44 -2.91 -55.15 -15.10
C GLY A 44 -2.74 -56.65 -15.39
N LEU A 45 -3.23 -57.54 -14.52
CA LEU A 45 -3.26 -58.97 -14.74
C LEU A 45 -4.51 -59.34 -15.54
N GLN A 46 -4.35 -60.22 -16.52
CA GLN A 46 -5.45 -60.66 -17.39
C GLN A 46 -5.64 -62.18 -17.37
N LYS A 47 -6.88 -62.65 -17.37
CA LYS A 47 -7.18 -64.08 -17.51
C LYS A 47 -6.56 -64.64 -18.81
N GLY A 48 -5.91 -65.76 -18.73
CA GLY A 48 -5.18 -66.38 -19.86
C GLY A 48 -3.76 -65.92 -20.07
N GLN A 49 -3.27 -64.95 -19.31
CA GLN A 49 -1.90 -64.46 -19.35
C GLN A 49 -0.94 -65.48 -18.75
N GLU A 50 0.20 -65.69 -19.40
CA GLU A 50 1.29 -66.47 -18.85
C GLU A 50 2.02 -65.64 -17.77
N ILE A 51 2.13 -66.17 -16.57
CA ILE A 51 2.78 -65.50 -15.41
C ILE A 51 3.73 -66.42 -14.69
N THR A 52 4.75 -65.88 -14.09
CA THR A 52 5.70 -66.60 -13.20
C THR A 52 5.36 -66.23 -11.73
N VAL A 53 5.33 -67.22 -10.85
CA VAL A 53 4.99 -66.99 -9.43
C VAL A 53 6.10 -67.60 -8.54
N PRO A 54 6.83 -66.75 -7.74
CA PRO A 54 6.87 -65.30 -7.81
C PRO A 54 7.58 -64.83 -9.10
N GLY A 55 7.11 -63.65 -9.66
CA GLY A 55 7.63 -63.13 -10.92
C GLY A 55 7.41 -61.62 -11.12
N GLU A 56 7.92 -61.17 -12.27
CA GLU A 56 7.84 -59.73 -12.60
C GLU A 56 6.41 -59.27 -12.80
N GLU A 57 5.50 -60.11 -13.31
CA GLU A 57 4.08 -59.79 -13.54
C GLU A 57 3.39 -59.51 -12.22
N ILE A 58 3.62 -60.32 -11.20
CA ILE A 58 3.08 -60.14 -9.83
C ILE A 58 3.68 -58.91 -9.17
N SER A 59 5.00 -58.76 -9.26
CA SER A 59 5.68 -57.56 -8.73
C SER A 59 5.22 -56.28 -9.44
N GLY A 60 4.98 -56.34 -10.75
CA GLY A 60 4.44 -55.27 -11.55
C GLY A 60 3.01 -54.91 -11.15
N ALA A 61 2.17 -55.91 -10.88
CA ALA A 61 0.80 -55.71 -10.40
C ALA A 61 0.76 -55.03 -9.02
N ILE A 62 1.60 -55.49 -8.08
CA ILE A 62 1.76 -54.87 -6.74
C ILE A 62 2.22 -53.41 -6.89
N LYS A 63 3.21 -53.10 -7.73
CA LYS A 63 3.70 -51.75 -7.98
C LYS A 63 2.62 -50.86 -8.61
N LYS A 64 1.82 -51.39 -9.55
CA LYS A 64 0.71 -50.62 -10.18
C LYS A 64 -0.37 -50.25 -9.16
N LEU A 65 -0.84 -51.23 -8.37
CA LEU A 65 -1.81 -51.01 -7.31
C LEU A 65 -1.29 -50.08 -6.22
N GLY A 66 -0.02 -50.24 -5.81
CA GLY A 66 0.62 -49.33 -4.82
C GLY A 66 0.75 -47.89 -5.28
N LYS A 67 1.01 -47.67 -6.59
CA LYS A 67 1.07 -46.31 -7.16
C LYS A 67 -0.28 -45.55 -7.10
N LEU A 68 -1.41 -46.28 -6.98
CA LEU A 68 -2.71 -45.65 -6.81
C LEU A 68 -2.84 -44.97 -5.44
N GLY A 69 -2.06 -45.39 -4.45
CA GLY A 69 -2.12 -44.82 -3.08
C GLY A 69 -3.47 -45.03 -2.38
N LEU A 70 -4.20 -46.06 -2.76
CA LEU A 70 -5.51 -46.43 -2.23
C LEU A 70 -5.46 -47.56 -1.22
N PHE A 71 -4.40 -48.34 -1.22
CA PHE A 71 -4.27 -49.59 -0.46
C PHE A 71 -3.08 -49.50 0.50
N ASP A 72 -3.25 -50.11 1.68
CA ASP A 72 -2.20 -50.23 2.73
C ASP A 72 -1.39 -51.51 2.53
N GLU A 73 -2.07 -52.64 2.39
CA GLU A 73 -1.44 -53.94 2.10
C GLU A 73 -1.91 -54.43 0.74
N ILE A 74 -0.97 -55.00 -0.02
CA ILE A 74 -1.22 -55.61 -1.32
C ILE A 74 -0.39 -56.90 -1.36
N ALA A 75 -1.05 -58.03 -1.28
CA ALA A 75 -0.38 -59.36 -1.31
C ALA A 75 -1.15 -60.32 -2.24
N PHE A 76 -0.41 -61.13 -2.98
CA PHE A 76 -0.98 -62.19 -3.80
C PHE A 76 -0.63 -63.54 -3.13
N TYR A 77 -1.64 -64.36 -3.03
CA TYR A 77 -1.55 -65.71 -2.53
C TYR A 77 -2.01 -66.71 -3.60
N VAL A 78 -1.34 -67.89 -3.67
CA VAL A 78 -1.80 -68.95 -4.53
C VAL A 78 -2.98 -69.67 -3.86
N ASN A 79 -4.18 -69.58 -4.48
CA ASN A 79 -5.38 -70.22 -3.96
C ASN A 79 -5.46 -71.70 -4.42
N LYS A 80 -5.23 -71.97 -5.72
CA LYS A 80 -5.34 -73.30 -6.33
C LYS A 80 -4.46 -73.33 -7.57
N ILE A 81 -3.87 -74.55 -7.84
CA ILE A 81 -3.26 -74.93 -9.12
C ILE A 81 -4.02 -76.11 -9.69
N ASP A 82 -4.37 -75.98 -10.99
CA ASP A 82 -5.03 -77.09 -11.73
C ASP A 82 -4.29 -77.25 -13.07
N ASN A 83 -3.44 -78.29 -13.13
CA ASN A 83 -2.45 -78.54 -14.18
C ASN A 83 -1.50 -77.34 -14.35
N ASP A 84 -1.52 -76.65 -15.48
CA ASP A 84 -0.71 -75.43 -15.73
C ASP A 84 -1.47 -74.11 -15.45
N SER A 85 -2.70 -74.19 -14.91
CA SER A 85 -3.55 -73.05 -14.56
C SER A 85 -3.42 -72.70 -13.10
N ILE A 86 -3.18 -71.40 -12.82
CA ILE A 86 -3.05 -70.88 -11.47
C ILE A 86 -4.18 -69.91 -11.11
N TYR A 87 -4.68 -70.02 -9.90
CA TYR A 87 -5.70 -69.14 -9.30
C TYR A 87 -5.04 -68.34 -8.18
N LEU A 88 -5.14 -67.03 -8.25
CA LEU A 88 -4.54 -66.11 -7.28
C LEU A 88 -5.62 -65.41 -6.46
N ASP A 89 -5.36 -65.33 -5.16
CA ASP A 89 -6.08 -64.42 -4.27
C ASP A 89 -5.26 -63.16 -4.05
N LEU A 90 -5.82 -62.06 -4.48
CA LEU A 90 -5.32 -60.73 -4.21
C LEU A 90 -5.87 -60.22 -2.87
N ASN A 91 -5.06 -60.28 -1.83
CA ASN A 91 -5.44 -59.73 -0.53
C ASN A 91 -5.04 -58.25 -0.50
N ILE A 92 -6.05 -57.37 -0.32
CA ILE A 92 -5.87 -55.94 -0.28
C ILE A 92 -6.62 -55.35 0.91
N VAL A 93 -5.98 -54.32 1.53
CA VAL A 93 -6.60 -53.50 2.59
C VAL A 93 -6.68 -52.10 2.08
N GLU A 94 -7.92 -51.58 1.97
CA GLU A 94 -8.15 -50.21 1.53
C GLU A 94 -7.76 -49.23 2.64
N LEU A 95 -6.98 -48.20 2.28
CA LEU A 95 -6.63 -47.11 3.20
C LEU A 95 -7.90 -46.38 3.66
N PRO A 96 -7.99 -46.03 4.95
CA PRO A 96 -9.17 -45.38 5.49
C PRO A 96 -9.31 -43.96 4.96
N LYS A 97 -10.56 -43.49 4.88
CA LYS A 97 -10.94 -42.14 4.52
C LYS A 97 -11.17 -41.29 5.77
N LEU A 98 -10.79 -40.05 5.68
CA LEU A 98 -10.99 -39.09 6.76
C LEU A 98 -12.48 -38.74 6.91
N ASN A 99 -13.03 -38.95 8.10
CA ASN A 99 -14.39 -38.48 8.45
C ASN A 99 -14.36 -37.08 9.08
N GLU A 100 -13.62 -36.95 10.18
CA GLU A 100 -13.53 -35.72 10.96
C GLU A 100 -12.09 -35.48 11.43
N VAL A 101 -11.72 -34.20 11.57
CA VAL A 101 -10.45 -33.79 12.15
C VAL A 101 -10.67 -32.94 13.39
N LYS A 102 -10.10 -33.33 14.50
CA LYS A 102 -10.15 -32.60 15.75
C LYS A 102 -8.76 -32.12 16.16
N PHE A 103 -8.65 -30.81 16.46
CA PHE A 103 -7.41 -30.21 16.95
C PHE A 103 -7.47 -29.96 18.45
N VAL A 104 -6.42 -30.35 19.17
CA VAL A 104 -6.21 -30.09 20.60
C VAL A 104 -4.94 -29.27 20.77
N GLY A 105 -4.97 -28.25 21.63
CA GLY A 105 -3.81 -27.36 21.86
C GLY A 105 -3.71 -26.21 20.86
N VAL A 106 -4.67 -26.03 19.96
CA VAL A 106 -4.73 -24.98 18.95
C VAL A 106 -5.88 -24.00 19.22
N LYS A 107 -5.67 -22.69 18.99
CA LYS A 107 -6.75 -21.69 19.08
C LYS A 107 -7.79 -21.95 18.00
N LYS A 108 -9.10 -21.89 18.35
CA LYS A 108 -10.23 -22.13 17.41
C LYS A 108 -10.10 -21.36 16.11
N SER A 109 -9.71 -20.08 16.16
CA SER A 109 -9.53 -19.21 14.97
C SER A 109 -8.42 -19.63 14.01
N LYS A 110 -7.53 -20.56 14.43
CA LYS A 110 -6.44 -21.06 13.55
C LYS A 110 -6.75 -22.47 12.98
N VAL A 111 -7.75 -23.15 13.49
CA VAL A 111 -8.06 -24.54 13.11
C VAL A 111 -8.47 -24.64 11.65
N GLU A 112 -9.38 -23.79 11.18
CA GLU A 112 -9.86 -23.78 9.81
C GLU A 112 -8.72 -23.57 8.80
N GLY A 113 -7.80 -22.63 9.10
CA GLY A 113 -6.61 -22.43 8.29
C GLY A 113 -5.70 -23.65 8.23
N LEU A 114 -5.50 -24.37 9.34
CA LEU A 114 -4.69 -25.59 9.35
C LEU A 114 -5.34 -26.74 8.58
N ILE A 115 -6.66 -26.85 8.63
CA ILE A 115 -7.42 -27.83 7.82
C ILE A 115 -7.22 -27.54 6.35
N LYS A 116 -7.41 -26.28 5.93
CA LYS A 116 -7.25 -25.84 4.54
C LYS A 116 -5.81 -26.01 4.04
N ASP A 117 -4.83 -25.55 4.79
CA ASP A 117 -3.42 -25.59 4.41
C ASP A 117 -2.88 -27.02 4.24
N ASN A 118 -3.44 -27.99 4.97
CA ASN A 118 -3.04 -29.41 4.90
C ASN A 118 -4.02 -30.26 4.10
N ASN A 119 -5.04 -29.67 3.47
CA ASN A 119 -6.04 -30.35 2.66
C ASN A 119 -6.73 -31.51 3.41
N LEU A 120 -7.06 -31.28 4.70
CA LEU A 120 -7.71 -32.27 5.57
C LEU A 120 -9.23 -32.21 5.39
N THR A 121 -9.70 -32.58 4.19
CA THR A 121 -11.13 -32.57 3.85
C THR A 121 -11.77 -33.94 4.09
N LYS A 122 -13.09 -33.96 4.36
CA LYS A 122 -13.84 -35.20 4.49
C LYS A 122 -13.66 -36.08 3.24
N ASN A 123 -13.58 -37.38 3.42
CA ASN A 123 -13.30 -38.39 2.40
C ASN A 123 -11.87 -38.38 1.80
N LYS A 124 -10.94 -37.59 2.36
CA LYS A 124 -9.54 -37.65 1.98
C LYS A 124 -8.92 -38.96 2.48
N ILE A 125 -8.15 -39.63 1.62
CA ILE A 125 -7.43 -40.86 2.01
C ILE A 125 -6.36 -40.52 3.05
N VAL A 126 -6.34 -41.25 4.13
CA VAL A 126 -5.39 -41.11 5.24
C VAL A 126 -4.28 -42.12 5.08
N ASN A 127 -3.12 -41.67 4.68
CA ASN A 127 -1.90 -42.44 4.56
C ASN A 127 -0.77 -41.83 5.41
N GLU A 128 0.34 -42.56 5.58
CA GLU A 128 1.50 -42.11 6.33
C GLU A 128 2.10 -40.78 5.81
N ASN A 129 2.03 -40.57 4.48
CA ASN A 129 2.51 -39.35 3.88
C ASN A 129 1.68 -38.14 4.33
N LEU A 130 0.33 -38.26 4.32
CA LEU A 130 -0.56 -37.21 4.81
C LEU A 130 -0.29 -36.89 6.29
N ILE A 131 -0.12 -37.92 7.13
CA ILE A 131 0.16 -37.78 8.55
C ILE A 131 1.49 -37.05 8.75
N THR A 132 2.56 -37.52 8.10
CA THR A 132 3.91 -36.96 8.23
C THR A 132 4.00 -35.54 7.70
N THR A 133 3.41 -35.25 6.53
CA THR A 133 3.41 -33.90 5.95
C THR A 133 2.62 -32.92 6.80
N THR A 134 1.46 -33.35 7.30
CA THR A 134 0.64 -32.54 8.21
C THR A 134 1.38 -32.23 9.51
N LYS A 135 1.98 -33.26 10.13
CA LYS A 135 2.78 -33.10 11.35
C LYS A 135 3.91 -32.09 11.14
N ASN A 136 4.72 -32.31 10.10
CA ASN A 136 5.88 -31.45 9.80
C ASN A 136 5.44 -30.03 9.46
N TYR A 137 4.36 -29.85 8.71
CA TYR A 137 3.83 -28.53 8.40
C TYR A 137 3.43 -27.76 9.67
N ILE A 138 2.68 -28.40 10.56
CA ILE A 138 2.20 -27.76 11.81
C ILE A 138 3.39 -27.46 12.73
N GLU A 139 4.32 -28.40 12.93
CA GLU A 139 5.53 -28.17 13.72
C GLU A 139 6.33 -26.98 13.19
N ASN A 140 6.60 -26.94 11.88
CA ASN A 140 7.34 -25.85 11.24
C ASN A 140 6.59 -24.51 11.35
N LYS A 141 5.26 -24.50 11.21
CA LYS A 141 4.44 -23.29 11.37
C LYS A 141 4.57 -22.70 12.79
N TYR A 142 4.53 -23.55 13.82
CA TYR A 142 4.72 -23.10 15.21
C TYR A 142 6.19 -22.75 15.51
N LYS A 143 7.16 -23.44 14.94
CA LYS A 143 8.59 -23.06 15.03
C LYS A 143 8.85 -21.69 14.45
N LYS A 144 8.23 -21.35 13.31
CA LYS A 144 8.25 -19.99 12.72
C LYS A 144 7.65 -18.92 13.64
N ASP A 145 6.70 -19.30 14.49
CA ASP A 145 6.12 -18.42 15.52
C ASP A 145 7.00 -18.30 16.78
N GLY A 146 8.10 -19.04 16.87
CA GLY A 146 9.08 -19.04 17.98
C GLY A 146 8.89 -20.14 19.02
N PHE A 147 8.02 -21.11 18.76
CA PHE A 147 7.82 -22.28 19.60
C PHE A 147 8.75 -23.43 19.13
N TYR A 148 10.01 -23.34 19.49
CA TYR A 148 11.07 -24.25 19.01
C TYR A 148 10.82 -25.73 19.35
N ASN A 149 10.25 -26.00 20.51
CA ASN A 149 10.01 -27.34 21.04
C ASN A 149 8.63 -27.90 20.70
N THR A 150 7.91 -27.32 19.74
CA THR A 150 6.58 -27.83 19.36
C THR A 150 6.65 -29.26 18.91
N LYS A 151 5.79 -30.10 19.50
CA LYS A 151 5.58 -31.50 19.13
C LYS A 151 4.14 -31.68 18.67
N VAL A 152 3.95 -32.37 17.57
CA VAL A 152 2.63 -32.71 17.04
C VAL A 152 2.49 -34.23 17.03
N THR A 153 1.41 -34.70 17.65
CA THR A 153 1.02 -36.12 17.64
C THR A 153 -0.30 -36.24 16.89
N ILE A 154 -0.35 -37.12 15.91
CA ILE A 154 -1.55 -37.40 15.14
C ILE A 154 -1.96 -38.85 15.42
N THR A 155 -3.19 -39.04 15.84
CA THR A 155 -3.78 -40.37 16.10
C THR A 155 -5.06 -40.51 15.32
N ASN A 156 -5.21 -41.68 14.66
CA ASN A 156 -6.41 -42.00 13.92
C ASN A 156 -7.21 -43.05 14.68
N THR A 157 -8.49 -42.81 14.87
CA THR A 157 -9.42 -43.77 15.50
C THR A 157 -10.48 -44.20 14.49
N PRO A 158 -10.71 -45.49 14.28
CA PRO A 158 -11.77 -45.96 13.39
C PRO A 158 -13.12 -45.39 13.81
N ASP A 159 -13.94 -44.99 12.85
CA ASP A 159 -15.33 -44.62 13.10
C ASP A 159 -16.20 -45.86 13.09
N SER A 160 -16.80 -46.21 14.20
CA SER A 160 -17.66 -47.41 14.34
C SER A 160 -18.96 -47.35 13.57
N THR A 161 -19.36 -46.15 13.08
CA THR A 161 -20.64 -45.91 12.44
C THR A 161 -20.56 -45.77 10.92
N ALA A 162 -19.38 -45.60 10.35
CA ALA A 162 -19.18 -45.13 8.98
C ALA A 162 -18.15 -45.95 8.17
N GLY A 163 -18.29 -47.26 8.13
CA GLY A 163 -17.47 -48.10 7.23
C GLY A 163 -15.97 -47.94 7.37
N ASN A 164 -15.19 -47.83 6.27
CA ASN A 164 -13.74 -47.62 6.28
C ASN A 164 -13.36 -46.13 6.43
N GLN A 165 -13.80 -45.52 7.54
CA GLN A 165 -13.48 -44.14 7.88
C GLN A 165 -12.77 -44.00 9.22
N VAL A 166 -11.97 -42.95 9.34
CA VAL A 166 -11.24 -42.64 10.57
C VAL A 166 -11.45 -41.18 10.98
N ASN A 167 -11.48 -40.97 12.29
CA ASN A 167 -11.45 -39.66 12.91
C ASN A 167 -10.01 -39.35 13.30
N MET A 168 -9.47 -38.23 12.81
CA MET A 168 -8.10 -37.79 13.05
C MET A 168 -8.04 -36.85 14.24
N LEU A 169 -7.28 -37.16 15.26
CA LEU A 169 -6.97 -36.28 16.39
C LEU A 169 -5.56 -35.73 16.25
N VAL A 170 -5.45 -34.40 16.03
CA VAL A 170 -4.20 -33.68 15.95
C VAL A 170 -3.95 -32.97 17.27
N ARG A 171 -3.03 -33.47 18.07
CA ARG A 171 -2.62 -32.88 19.33
C ARG A 171 -1.35 -32.05 19.15
N VAL A 172 -1.42 -30.75 19.41
CA VAL A 172 -0.29 -29.83 19.29
C VAL A 172 0.16 -29.39 20.68
N ASP A 173 1.30 -29.88 21.11
CA ASP A 173 2.03 -29.37 22.26
C ASP A 173 3.00 -28.28 21.80
N LYS A 174 2.66 -27.05 22.03
CA LYS A 174 3.45 -25.90 21.56
C LYS A 174 4.74 -25.70 22.34
N GLY A 175 4.74 -26.09 23.63
CA GLY A 175 5.78 -25.65 24.55
C GLY A 175 5.82 -24.13 24.70
N ASP A 176 6.89 -23.63 25.30
CA ASP A 176 7.14 -22.21 25.49
C ASP A 176 7.90 -21.59 24.32
N LYS A 177 7.79 -20.26 24.19
CA LYS A 177 8.58 -19.52 23.20
C LYS A 177 10.04 -19.46 23.63
N VAL A 178 10.92 -19.93 22.75
CA VAL A 178 12.38 -19.95 22.99
C VAL A 178 13.01 -18.70 22.40
N LYS A 179 13.88 -18.05 23.18
CA LYS A 179 14.62 -16.84 22.78
C LYS A 179 16.11 -17.17 22.63
N ILE A 180 16.81 -16.39 21.80
CA ILE A 180 18.25 -16.52 21.63
C ILE A 180 18.95 -15.73 22.74
N SER A 181 19.78 -16.40 23.54
CA SER A 181 20.57 -15.81 24.61
C SER A 181 21.81 -15.11 24.11
N SER A 182 22.58 -15.81 23.27
CA SER A 182 23.82 -15.31 22.69
C SER A 182 23.99 -15.79 21.25
N ILE A 183 24.77 -15.03 20.49
CA ILE A 183 25.31 -15.39 19.18
C ILE A 183 26.79 -15.06 19.23
N ASP A 184 27.63 -16.07 19.33
CA ASP A 184 29.05 -15.94 19.52
C ASP A 184 29.80 -16.44 18.27
N PHE A 185 30.80 -15.66 17.84
CA PHE A 185 31.63 -15.99 16.68
C PHE A 185 33.00 -16.43 17.16
N ILE A 186 33.61 -17.39 16.49
CA ILE A 186 34.94 -17.92 16.73
C ILE A 186 35.71 -17.88 15.42
N GLY A 187 36.98 -17.40 15.46
CA GLY A 187 37.84 -17.26 14.29
C GLY A 187 37.73 -15.90 13.58
N ASN A 188 36.90 -14.99 14.08
CA ASN A 188 36.70 -13.64 13.53
C ASN A 188 37.72 -12.66 14.16
N THR A 189 38.87 -12.54 13.55
CA THR A 189 39.95 -11.61 14.01
C THR A 189 39.85 -10.21 13.40
N GLN A 190 39.34 -10.12 12.17
CA GLN A 190 39.25 -8.90 11.37
C GLN A 190 37.91 -8.17 11.50
N LEU A 191 36.83 -8.88 11.70
CA LEU A 191 35.53 -8.29 11.89
C LEU A 191 34.98 -8.59 13.28
N SER A 192 34.54 -7.56 13.98
CA SER A 192 34.01 -7.71 15.34
C SER A 192 32.67 -8.46 15.34
N ASP A 193 32.40 -9.19 16.42
CA ASP A 193 31.12 -9.85 16.69
C ASP A 193 29.91 -8.93 16.49
N THR A 194 30.05 -7.67 16.94
CA THR A 194 28.97 -6.68 16.81
C THR A 194 28.61 -6.43 15.37
N LYS A 195 29.60 -6.38 14.46
CA LYS A 195 29.40 -6.19 13.03
C LYS A 195 28.79 -7.42 12.39
N LEU A 196 29.25 -8.61 12.76
CA LEU A 196 28.72 -9.88 12.28
C LEU A 196 27.26 -10.10 12.78
N ARG A 197 27.00 -9.84 14.06
CA ARG A 197 25.62 -9.85 14.60
C ARG A 197 24.72 -8.80 13.94
N ALA A 198 25.26 -7.66 13.49
CA ALA A 198 24.51 -6.68 12.72
C ALA A 198 24.09 -7.18 11.34
N ALA A 199 24.95 -7.97 10.68
CA ALA A 199 24.68 -8.62 9.38
C ALA A 199 23.51 -9.63 9.45
N MET A 200 23.40 -10.34 10.56
CA MET A 200 22.29 -11.27 10.82
C MET A 200 20.99 -10.49 11.07
N LYS A 201 20.23 -10.20 10.02
CA LYS A 201 19.06 -9.26 10.10
C LYS A 201 17.86 -9.86 10.84
N ASP A 202 17.65 -11.15 10.72
CA ASP A 202 16.46 -11.86 11.20
C ASP A 202 16.71 -12.63 12.50
N THR A 203 17.93 -13.14 12.70
CA THR A 203 18.36 -13.86 13.89
C THR A 203 19.07 -12.91 14.85
N LYS A 204 18.42 -12.61 15.98
CA LYS A 204 18.92 -11.62 16.95
C LYS A 204 18.91 -12.17 18.39
N GLN A 205 19.99 -11.95 19.12
CA GLN A 205 20.04 -12.25 20.56
C GLN A 205 19.16 -11.28 21.37
N LYS A 206 18.71 -11.73 22.53
CA LYS A 206 17.92 -10.93 23.49
C LYS A 206 18.70 -9.68 23.92
N ASN A 207 18.05 -8.51 23.83
CA ASN A 207 18.61 -7.24 24.30
C ASN A 207 17.48 -6.42 24.93
N LEU A 208 17.72 -5.83 26.10
CA LEU A 208 16.75 -5.04 26.86
C LEU A 208 16.27 -3.79 26.09
N LEU A 209 17.11 -3.22 25.25
CA LEU A 209 16.79 -2.04 24.45
C LEU A 209 15.96 -2.33 23.15
N ARG A 210 15.69 -3.60 22.86
CA ARG A 210 14.94 -4.01 21.65
C ARG A 210 13.50 -4.38 21.97
N VAL A 211 12.66 -3.38 22.20
CA VAL A 211 11.25 -3.58 22.54
C VAL A 211 10.44 -4.16 21.37
N PHE A 212 10.80 -3.87 20.09
CA PHE A 212 9.99 -4.20 18.92
C PHE A 212 10.48 -5.39 18.08
N LYS A 213 11.66 -5.96 18.35
CA LYS A 213 12.16 -7.15 17.62
C LYS A 213 12.27 -8.34 18.55
N ALA A 214 11.46 -9.35 18.26
CA ALA A 214 11.54 -10.63 19.00
C ALA A 214 12.85 -11.38 18.65
N SER A 215 13.57 -11.83 19.67
CA SER A 215 14.76 -12.69 19.54
C SER A 215 14.36 -14.16 19.32
N LYS A 216 13.60 -14.44 18.25
CA LYS A 216 13.13 -15.78 17.90
C LYS A 216 14.14 -16.51 17.03
N PHE A 217 14.25 -17.83 17.19
CA PHE A 217 15.02 -18.67 16.28
C PHE A 217 14.10 -19.26 15.21
N ILE A 218 14.43 -18.99 13.94
CA ILE A 218 13.73 -19.52 12.77
C ILE A 218 14.80 -20.13 11.86
N PRO A 219 14.85 -21.45 11.71
CA PRO A 219 15.96 -22.14 11.01
C PRO A 219 16.22 -21.63 9.59
N GLU A 220 15.18 -21.44 8.78
CA GLU A 220 15.30 -20.93 7.40
C GLU A 220 15.93 -19.52 7.35
N LYS A 221 15.51 -18.64 8.26
CA LYS A 221 16.07 -17.28 8.37
C LYS A 221 17.48 -17.28 8.92
N TYR A 222 17.77 -18.20 9.82
CA TYR A 222 19.12 -18.37 10.34
C TYR A 222 20.10 -18.75 9.23
N LYS A 223 19.74 -19.71 8.37
CA LYS A 223 20.54 -20.09 7.21
C LYS A 223 20.83 -18.90 6.29
N THR A 224 19.79 -18.12 5.98
CA THR A 224 19.96 -16.87 5.19
C THR A 224 20.85 -15.85 5.91
N ASP A 225 20.79 -15.78 7.23
CA ASP A 225 21.65 -14.86 8.00
C ASP A 225 23.11 -15.32 8.03
N LEU A 226 23.40 -16.62 8.01
CA LEU A 226 24.75 -17.13 7.82
C LEU A 226 25.35 -16.73 6.46
N GLU A 227 24.56 -16.81 5.38
CA GLU A 227 24.95 -16.31 4.05
C GLU A 227 25.28 -14.81 4.08
N LYS A 228 24.50 -14.00 4.83
CA LYS A 228 24.77 -12.56 5.00
C LYS A 228 26.04 -12.29 5.79
N VAL A 229 26.40 -13.14 6.75
CA VAL A 229 27.67 -13.05 7.47
C VAL A 229 28.82 -13.21 6.47
N ILE A 230 28.81 -14.24 5.63
CA ILE A 230 29.84 -14.46 4.60
C ILE A 230 29.82 -13.33 3.56
N ALA A 231 28.65 -12.85 3.13
CA ALA A 231 28.56 -11.69 2.24
C ALA A 231 29.24 -10.45 2.85
N THR A 232 29.12 -10.24 4.18
CA THR A 232 29.79 -9.13 4.86
C THR A 232 31.32 -9.22 4.81
N TYR A 233 31.86 -10.42 4.87
CA TYR A 233 33.28 -10.66 4.66
C TYR A 233 33.70 -10.37 3.22
N LYS A 234 32.95 -10.89 2.24
CA LYS A 234 33.19 -10.63 0.80
C LYS A 234 33.09 -9.14 0.45
N GLU A 235 32.22 -8.38 1.13
CA GLU A 235 32.15 -6.91 0.99
C GLU A 235 33.41 -6.19 1.50
N LYS A 236 34.21 -6.85 2.33
CA LYS A 236 35.41 -6.28 2.98
C LYS A 236 36.73 -6.83 2.42
N GLY A 237 36.66 -7.66 1.39
CA GLY A 237 37.81 -8.18 0.71
C GLY A 237 38.16 -9.63 1.02
N TYR A 238 37.45 -10.25 1.92
CA TYR A 238 37.73 -11.63 2.35
C TYR A 238 36.95 -12.63 1.49
N ARG A 239 37.52 -12.94 0.29
CA ARG A 239 36.90 -13.84 -0.69
C ARG A 239 36.68 -15.25 -0.16
N ASP A 240 37.68 -15.79 0.54
CA ASP A 240 37.75 -17.17 1.00
C ASP A 240 37.05 -17.39 2.35
N ALA A 241 36.42 -16.34 2.90
CA ALA A 241 35.72 -16.46 4.17
C ALA A 241 34.60 -17.52 4.10
N ARG A 242 34.62 -18.43 5.06
CA ARG A 242 33.66 -19.55 5.14
C ARG A 242 33.32 -19.88 6.58
N ILE A 243 32.11 -20.40 6.76
CA ILE A 243 31.70 -21.00 8.03
C ILE A 243 32.15 -22.45 8.03
N ILE A 244 32.95 -22.82 9.04
CA ILE A 244 33.46 -24.19 9.20
C ILE A 244 32.35 -25.07 9.78
N TYR A 245 31.74 -24.64 10.87
CA TYR A 245 30.56 -25.23 11.46
C TYR A 245 29.80 -24.23 12.31
N ASP A 246 28.54 -24.50 12.55
CA ASP A 246 27.70 -23.78 13.49
C ASP A 246 27.00 -24.76 14.43
N SER A 247 26.67 -24.28 15.63
CA SER A 247 25.97 -25.10 16.62
C SER A 247 24.89 -24.27 17.31
N VAL A 248 23.72 -24.87 17.48
CA VAL A 248 22.57 -24.28 18.18
C VAL A 248 22.28 -25.16 19.40
N THR A 249 22.61 -24.66 20.59
CA THR A 249 22.46 -25.39 21.85
C THR A 249 21.26 -24.85 22.63
N TYR A 250 20.38 -25.75 23.08
CA TYR A 250 19.21 -25.41 23.87
C TYR A 250 19.45 -25.62 25.37
N ASP A 251 19.37 -24.54 26.13
CA ASP A 251 19.40 -24.58 27.59
C ASP A 251 17.97 -24.75 28.15
N LYS A 252 17.66 -25.94 28.61
CA LYS A 252 16.35 -26.28 29.20
C LYS A 252 16.03 -25.46 30.43
N LYS A 253 17.02 -25.13 31.28
CA LYS A 253 16.79 -24.39 32.55
C LYS A 253 16.39 -22.95 32.29
N LYS A 254 17.01 -22.31 31.28
CA LYS A 254 16.73 -20.90 30.92
C LYS A 254 15.68 -20.75 29.82
N ASN A 255 15.26 -21.84 29.19
CA ASN A 255 14.42 -21.86 27.99
C ASN A 255 14.97 -20.93 26.89
N MET A 256 16.28 -21.03 26.62
CA MET A 256 16.99 -20.17 25.68
C MET A 256 17.92 -20.97 24.77
N LEU A 257 18.22 -20.42 23.60
CA LEU A 257 19.19 -20.96 22.66
C LEU A 257 20.47 -20.14 22.68
N ALA A 258 21.62 -20.82 22.71
CA ALA A 258 22.93 -20.23 22.44
C ALA A 258 23.40 -20.70 21.07
N ILE A 259 23.88 -19.78 20.25
CA ILE A 259 24.39 -20.05 18.90
C ILE A 259 25.88 -19.78 18.89
N LYS A 260 26.67 -20.72 18.43
CA LYS A 260 28.12 -20.55 18.20
C LYS A 260 28.39 -20.79 16.72
N ILE A 261 29.15 -19.88 16.09
CA ILE A 261 29.48 -19.90 14.68
C ILE A 261 31.00 -19.86 14.56
N ASN A 262 31.59 -20.94 14.07
CA ASN A 262 33.03 -21.01 13.81
C ASN A 262 33.30 -20.73 12.34
N LEU A 263 34.15 -19.79 12.06
CA LEU A 263 34.45 -19.30 10.72
C LEU A 263 35.97 -19.16 10.50
N GLU A 264 36.35 -19.17 9.24
CA GLU A 264 37.68 -18.87 8.76
C GLU A 264 37.61 -17.68 7.84
N GLU A 265 38.40 -16.64 8.08
CA GLU A 265 38.31 -15.37 7.35
C GLU A 265 39.07 -15.37 6.03
N GLY A 266 40.17 -16.12 5.94
CA GLY A 266 41.07 -16.11 4.80
C GLY A 266 41.86 -14.81 4.65
N ASN A 267 42.52 -14.62 3.50
CA ASN A 267 43.27 -13.41 3.18
C ASN A 267 42.35 -12.28 2.65
N LYS A 268 42.83 -11.06 2.77
CA LYS A 268 42.21 -9.90 2.17
C LYS A 268 42.70 -9.68 0.76
N TYR A 269 41.79 -9.64 -0.20
CA TYR A 269 42.09 -9.51 -1.63
C TYR A 269 41.73 -8.14 -2.18
N TYR A 270 42.32 -7.83 -3.35
CA TYR A 270 42.13 -6.59 -4.10
C TYR A 270 41.79 -6.90 -5.55
N PHE A 271 41.07 -6.02 -6.22
CA PHE A 271 40.80 -6.13 -7.63
C PHE A 271 42.06 -5.87 -8.46
N GLY A 272 42.40 -6.76 -9.35
CA GLY A 272 43.42 -6.65 -10.37
C GLY A 272 42.91 -6.02 -11.66
N ASN A 273 43.37 -6.57 -12.79
CA ASN A 273 42.86 -6.16 -14.09
C ASN A 273 41.50 -6.79 -14.34
N ILE A 274 40.58 -6.02 -14.90
CA ILE A 274 39.26 -6.48 -15.32
C ILE A 274 39.17 -6.30 -16.82
N LYS A 275 38.95 -7.40 -17.55
CA LYS A 275 38.82 -7.41 -19.00
C LYS A 275 37.43 -7.89 -19.38
N PHE A 276 36.85 -7.31 -20.43
CA PHE A 276 35.61 -7.80 -21.04
C PHE A 276 35.95 -8.65 -22.24
N LEU A 277 35.23 -9.74 -22.44
CA LEU A 277 35.40 -10.65 -23.57
C LEU A 277 34.03 -11.00 -24.15
N GLY A 278 33.88 -10.87 -25.47
CA GLY A 278 32.65 -11.20 -26.19
C GLY A 278 31.62 -10.08 -26.24
N ASN A 279 31.96 -8.88 -25.76
CA ASN A 279 31.10 -7.69 -25.81
C ASN A 279 31.29 -6.96 -27.13
N THR A 280 30.49 -7.30 -28.15
CA THR A 280 30.56 -6.67 -29.49
C THR A 280 29.63 -5.46 -29.61
N VAL A 281 28.57 -5.40 -28.80
CA VAL A 281 27.54 -4.36 -28.82
C VAL A 281 27.93 -3.13 -28.01
N TYR A 282 28.54 -3.33 -26.87
CA TYR A 282 28.92 -2.23 -25.97
C TYR A 282 30.43 -2.17 -25.77
N SER A 283 30.98 -0.96 -25.81
CA SER A 283 32.41 -0.75 -25.60
C SER A 283 32.83 -1.05 -24.16
N ASP A 284 34.08 -1.46 -23.99
CA ASP A 284 34.69 -1.68 -22.67
C ASP A 284 34.57 -0.43 -21.78
N GLN A 285 34.68 0.77 -22.35
CA GLN A 285 34.55 2.02 -21.61
C GLN A 285 33.16 2.18 -20.97
N LEU A 286 32.09 1.83 -21.73
CA LEU A 286 30.73 1.89 -21.20
C LEU A 286 30.51 0.84 -20.13
N LEU A 287 30.91 -0.41 -20.38
CA LEU A 287 30.76 -1.51 -19.43
C LEU A 287 31.56 -1.26 -18.14
N ASN A 288 32.78 -0.70 -18.23
CA ASN A 288 33.57 -0.28 -17.06
C ASN A 288 32.87 0.82 -16.25
N ARG A 289 32.13 1.74 -16.89
CA ARG A 289 31.33 2.75 -16.21
C ARG A 289 30.19 2.10 -15.38
N TYR A 290 29.48 1.13 -15.95
CA TYR A 290 28.45 0.37 -15.23
C TYR A 290 29.03 -0.47 -14.11
N LEU A 291 30.18 -1.10 -14.34
CA LEU A 291 30.87 -1.88 -13.32
C LEU A 291 31.34 -1.01 -12.16
N GLY A 292 31.95 0.14 -12.45
CA GLY A 292 32.38 1.13 -11.46
C GLY A 292 33.42 0.59 -10.46
N ILE A 293 34.23 -0.38 -10.84
CA ILE A 293 35.28 -1.02 -10.04
C ILE A 293 36.63 -0.70 -10.66
N LYS A 294 37.59 -0.28 -9.83
CA LYS A 294 38.93 0.09 -10.30
C LYS A 294 39.97 -0.92 -9.80
N LYS A 295 41.05 -1.08 -10.55
CA LYS A 295 42.23 -1.85 -10.16
C LYS A 295 42.83 -1.28 -8.86
N GLY A 296 43.18 -2.17 -7.92
CA GLY A 296 43.74 -1.82 -6.61
C GLY A 296 42.70 -1.55 -5.53
N GLU A 297 41.39 -1.44 -5.87
CA GLU A 297 40.36 -1.36 -4.86
C GLU A 297 40.23 -2.68 -4.08
N THR A 298 39.81 -2.58 -2.82
CA THR A 298 39.54 -3.79 -2.03
C THR A 298 38.48 -4.64 -2.72
N TYR A 299 38.77 -5.92 -2.86
CA TYR A 299 37.79 -6.88 -3.43
C TYR A 299 36.45 -6.80 -2.72
N ASN A 300 35.39 -6.72 -3.50
CA ASN A 300 34.02 -6.74 -3.02
C ASN A 300 33.18 -7.59 -3.96
N GLY A 301 33.08 -8.90 -3.65
CA GLY A 301 32.37 -9.84 -4.50
C GLY A 301 30.87 -9.57 -4.58
N VAL A 302 30.26 -9.04 -3.52
CA VAL A 302 28.85 -8.67 -3.50
C VAL A 302 28.59 -7.46 -4.41
N LEU A 303 29.50 -6.49 -4.44
CA LEU A 303 29.39 -5.35 -5.36
C LEU A 303 29.57 -5.80 -6.81
N LEU A 304 30.56 -6.66 -7.08
CA LEU A 304 30.81 -7.21 -8.42
C LEU A 304 29.56 -7.95 -8.96
N GLU A 305 28.99 -8.84 -8.18
CA GLU A 305 27.75 -9.55 -8.55
C GLU A 305 26.59 -8.58 -8.83
N LYS A 306 26.40 -7.55 -7.97
CA LYS A 306 25.36 -6.54 -8.16
C LYS A 306 25.58 -5.67 -9.40
N ARG A 307 26.82 -5.37 -9.74
CA ARG A 307 27.13 -4.56 -10.93
C ARG A 307 26.95 -5.36 -12.22
N ILE A 308 27.10 -6.69 -12.15
CA ILE A 308 26.79 -7.58 -13.25
C ILE A 308 25.29 -7.83 -13.35
N ALA A 309 24.65 -8.24 -12.24
CA ALA A 309 23.21 -8.52 -12.17
C ALA A 309 22.69 -8.37 -10.74
N ASP A 310 22.01 -7.30 -10.42
CA ASP A 310 21.39 -7.11 -9.09
C ASP A 310 20.05 -7.84 -8.98
N LYS A 311 20.07 -9.03 -8.47
CA LYS A 311 18.87 -9.86 -8.24
C LYS A 311 17.90 -9.27 -7.20
N THR A 312 18.32 -8.25 -6.45
CA THR A 312 17.48 -7.62 -5.42
C THR A 312 16.61 -6.48 -5.95
N LYS A 313 16.93 -5.99 -7.17
CA LYS A 313 16.23 -4.90 -7.83
C LYS A 313 16.03 -5.25 -9.31
N PRO A 314 14.81 -5.53 -9.75
CA PRO A 314 14.54 -5.88 -11.14
C PRO A 314 14.95 -4.80 -12.16
N ASP A 315 14.91 -3.54 -11.73
CA ASP A 315 15.21 -2.33 -12.51
C ASP A 315 16.56 -1.68 -12.11
N ALA A 316 17.52 -2.48 -11.63
CA ALA A 316 18.84 -1.97 -11.27
C ALA A 316 19.63 -1.49 -12.50
N GLU A 317 20.51 -0.51 -12.29
CA GLU A 317 21.51 -0.08 -13.28
C GLU A 317 22.70 -1.04 -13.24
N ASP A 318 22.57 -2.21 -13.84
CA ASP A 318 23.61 -3.24 -13.96
C ASP A 318 23.84 -3.63 -15.43
N ILE A 319 24.93 -4.37 -15.68
CA ILE A 319 25.33 -4.75 -17.02
C ILE A 319 24.29 -5.67 -17.67
N THR A 320 23.73 -6.62 -16.94
CA THR A 320 22.72 -7.56 -17.48
C THR A 320 21.45 -6.80 -17.87
N ASN A 321 21.00 -5.86 -17.06
CA ASN A 321 19.83 -5.02 -17.39
C ASN A 321 20.12 -4.10 -18.59
N LEU A 322 21.35 -3.59 -18.75
CA LEU A 322 21.73 -2.82 -19.93
C LEU A 322 21.50 -3.63 -21.20
N TYR A 323 21.94 -4.89 -21.24
CA TYR A 323 21.70 -5.77 -22.37
C TYR A 323 20.22 -6.14 -22.54
N GLN A 324 19.55 -6.55 -21.47
CA GLN A 324 18.16 -6.99 -21.50
C GLN A 324 17.17 -5.87 -21.83
N ASN A 325 17.48 -4.63 -21.49
CA ASN A 325 16.65 -3.48 -21.86
C ASN A 325 16.75 -3.11 -23.35
N ASN A 326 17.80 -3.61 -24.03
CA ASN A 326 18.05 -3.34 -25.44
C ASN A 326 17.85 -4.57 -26.36
N GLY A 327 17.09 -5.55 -25.92
CA GLY A 327 16.67 -6.69 -26.73
C GLY A 327 17.46 -7.97 -26.50
N TYR A 328 18.54 -7.96 -25.75
CA TYR A 328 19.40 -9.12 -25.57
C TYR A 328 18.93 -10.03 -24.43
N LEU A 329 17.73 -10.60 -24.59
CA LEU A 329 17.11 -11.50 -23.60
C LEU A 329 18.03 -12.69 -23.27
N PHE A 330 18.73 -13.22 -24.29
CA PHE A 330 19.58 -14.41 -24.17
C PHE A 330 20.99 -14.09 -23.71
N SER A 331 21.29 -12.84 -23.35
CA SER A 331 22.60 -12.46 -22.86
C SER A 331 22.94 -13.16 -21.54
N ASN A 332 24.19 -13.64 -21.46
CA ASN A 332 24.75 -14.24 -20.27
C ASN A 332 26.09 -13.58 -19.95
N ILE A 333 26.20 -13.06 -18.72
CA ILE A 333 27.36 -12.29 -18.30
C ILE A 333 27.91 -12.87 -17.02
N ASN A 334 29.14 -13.35 -17.05
CA ASN A 334 29.78 -14.01 -15.93
C ASN A 334 31.16 -13.42 -15.65
N ALA A 335 31.44 -13.12 -14.38
CA ALA A 335 32.78 -12.80 -13.92
C ALA A 335 33.54 -14.08 -13.62
N VAL A 336 34.69 -14.24 -14.23
CA VAL A 336 35.60 -15.39 -14.03
C VAL A 336 36.89 -14.86 -13.45
N GLU A 337 37.32 -15.46 -12.34
CA GLU A 337 38.64 -15.22 -11.76
C GLU A 337 39.68 -15.94 -12.63
N VAL A 338 40.61 -15.22 -13.21
CA VAL A 338 41.60 -15.79 -14.14
C VAL A 338 42.91 -16.06 -13.46
N LYS A 339 43.32 -15.16 -12.58
CA LYS A 339 44.61 -15.21 -11.91
C LYS A 339 44.53 -14.53 -10.56
N THR A 340 45.18 -15.12 -9.57
CA THR A 340 45.38 -14.54 -8.24
C THR A 340 46.86 -14.52 -7.92
N VAL A 341 47.42 -13.32 -7.72
CA VAL A 341 48.86 -13.13 -7.41
C VAL A 341 49.00 -12.04 -6.36
N ASN A 342 49.72 -12.27 -5.29
CA ASN A 342 49.94 -11.31 -4.21
C ASN A 342 48.65 -10.66 -3.73
N ASP A 343 47.67 -11.47 -3.39
CA ASP A 343 46.32 -11.05 -2.94
C ASP A 343 45.55 -10.16 -3.94
N THR A 344 45.98 -10.14 -5.20
CA THR A 344 45.28 -9.39 -6.28
C THR A 344 44.65 -10.38 -7.25
N ILE A 345 43.36 -10.15 -7.53
CA ILE A 345 42.55 -11.05 -8.38
C ILE A 345 42.25 -10.36 -9.71
N ASP A 346 42.74 -10.94 -10.80
CA ASP A 346 42.36 -10.51 -12.17
C ASP A 346 41.07 -11.21 -12.62
N PHE A 347 40.19 -10.46 -13.25
CA PHE A 347 38.87 -10.94 -13.72
C PHE A 347 38.71 -10.83 -15.22
N GLU A 348 38.06 -11.81 -15.80
CA GLU A 348 37.43 -11.73 -17.12
C GLU A 348 35.91 -11.70 -16.97
N ILE A 349 35.30 -10.62 -17.45
CA ILE A 349 33.85 -10.55 -17.59
C ILE A 349 33.49 -11.10 -18.96
N ARG A 350 33.06 -12.36 -18.98
CA ARG A 350 32.68 -13.06 -20.20
C ARG A 350 31.24 -12.77 -20.54
N VAL A 351 31.05 -12.16 -21.71
CA VAL A 351 29.75 -11.76 -22.22
C VAL A 351 29.39 -12.66 -23.40
N THR A 352 28.25 -13.32 -23.30
CA THR A 352 27.59 -13.97 -24.44
C THR A 352 26.34 -13.19 -24.74
N GLU A 353 26.35 -12.40 -25.82
CA GLU A 353 25.26 -11.44 -26.10
C GLU A 353 23.98 -12.12 -26.57
N GLY A 354 24.12 -13.15 -27.43
CA GLY A 354 23.00 -13.82 -28.05
C GLY A 354 22.25 -12.95 -29.09
N PRO A 355 21.23 -13.48 -29.74
CA PRO A 355 20.43 -12.74 -30.70
C PRO A 355 19.50 -11.72 -30.02
N ILE A 356 19.10 -10.69 -30.78
CA ILE A 356 18.07 -9.73 -30.34
C ILE A 356 16.73 -10.46 -30.28
N ALA A 357 16.03 -10.34 -29.16
CA ALA A 357 14.69 -10.87 -28.96
C ALA A 357 13.62 -9.82 -29.19
N TYR A 358 12.46 -10.28 -29.67
CA TYR A 358 11.26 -9.47 -29.88
C TYR A 358 10.09 -10.12 -29.15
N PHE A 359 9.17 -9.30 -28.63
CA PHE A 359 7.90 -9.79 -28.14
C PHE A 359 7.05 -10.28 -29.32
N ASN A 360 6.67 -11.55 -29.31
CA ASN A 360 5.82 -12.12 -30.37
C ASN A 360 4.35 -12.06 -29.96
N LYS A 361 3.97 -12.70 -28.86
CA LYS A 361 2.61 -12.70 -28.35
C LYS A 361 2.58 -12.23 -26.89
N ILE A 362 1.63 -11.35 -26.58
CA ILE A 362 1.36 -10.91 -25.20
C ILE A 362 -0.05 -11.35 -24.85
N SER A 363 -0.21 -12.05 -23.74
CA SER A 363 -1.51 -12.51 -23.22
C SER A 363 -1.63 -12.23 -21.75
N VAL A 364 -2.88 -12.13 -21.28
CA VAL A 364 -3.23 -11.95 -19.87
C VAL A 364 -4.22 -13.03 -19.49
N VAL A 365 -4.06 -13.61 -18.31
CA VAL A 365 -4.91 -14.70 -17.79
C VAL A 365 -5.23 -14.44 -16.32
N GLY A 366 -6.47 -14.73 -15.90
CA GLY A 366 -6.93 -14.56 -14.53
C GLY A 366 -7.74 -13.29 -14.28
N ASN A 367 -8.15 -12.61 -15.35
CA ASN A 367 -8.99 -11.40 -15.31
C ASN A 367 -10.47 -11.73 -15.55
N ASP A 368 -11.06 -12.54 -14.68
CA ASP A 368 -12.43 -13.06 -14.85
C ASP A 368 -13.53 -11.99 -14.79
N LYS A 369 -13.28 -10.84 -14.20
CA LYS A 369 -14.23 -9.72 -14.01
C LYS A 369 -13.84 -8.48 -14.81
N THR A 370 -12.57 -8.35 -15.18
CA THR A 370 -12.01 -7.18 -15.85
C THR A 370 -11.87 -7.45 -17.34
N ASN A 371 -12.37 -6.55 -18.17
CA ASN A 371 -12.24 -6.66 -19.63
C ASN A 371 -10.78 -6.58 -20.05
N ASP A 372 -10.38 -7.42 -20.99
CA ASP A 372 -9.02 -7.49 -21.56
C ASP A 372 -8.48 -6.11 -21.96
N ARG A 373 -9.27 -5.30 -22.63
CA ARG A 373 -8.84 -3.98 -23.10
C ARG A 373 -8.38 -3.06 -21.95
N VAL A 374 -8.92 -3.25 -20.72
CA VAL A 374 -8.52 -2.45 -19.55
C VAL A 374 -7.09 -2.74 -19.16
N ILE A 375 -6.66 -3.98 -19.37
CA ILE A 375 -5.30 -4.43 -19.06
C ILE A 375 -4.38 -4.14 -20.23
N TYR A 376 -4.78 -4.53 -21.45
CA TYR A 376 -3.92 -4.36 -22.66
C TYR A 376 -3.53 -2.90 -22.91
N ARG A 377 -4.37 -1.93 -22.58
CA ARG A 377 -4.05 -0.50 -22.72
C ARG A 377 -2.96 0.00 -21.78
N GLU A 378 -2.73 -0.72 -20.66
CA GLU A 378 -1.69 -0.40 -19.67
C GLU A 378 -0.37 -1.14 -19.94
N LEU A 379 -0.37 -2.12 -20.85
CA LEU A 379 0.84 -2.86 -21.18
C LEU A 379 1.85 -1.98 -21.90
N ARG A 380 3.09 -2.00 -21.41
CA ARG A 380 4.23 -1.36 -22.08
C ARG A 380 4.94 -2.31 -23.03
N THR A 381 4.77 -3.61 -22.82
CA THR A 381 5.26 -4.64 -23.74
C THR A 381 4.25 -4.81 -24.87
N LYS A 382 4.69 -4.69 -26.12
CA LYS A 382 3.82 -4.83 -27.29
C LYS A 382 4.39 -5.84 -28.28
N PRO A 383 3.54 -6.63 -28.94
CA PRO A 383 3.98 -7.51 -30.01
C PRO A 383 4.75 -6.76 -31.09
N GLY A 384 5.88 -7.34 -31.56
CA GLY A 384 6.76 -6.76 -32.57
C GLY A 384 7.81 -5.77 -32.04
N GLU A 385 7.72 -5.32 -30.80
CA GLU A 385 8.74 -4.47 -30.17
C GLU A 385 9.91 -5.31 -29.66
N LYS A 386 11.12 -4.71 -29.60
CA LYS A 386 12.28 -5.35 -28.99
C LYS A 386 12.00 -5.70 -27.55
N TYR A 387 12.49 -6.84 -27.12
CA TYR A 387 12.42 -7.20 -25.72
C TYR A 387 13.08 -6.12 -24.85
N SER A 388 12.43 -5.75 -23.79
CA SER A 388 12.96 -4.86 -22.76
C SER A 388 12.47 -5.30 -21.37
N LYS A 389 13.42 -5.62 -20.51
CA LYS A 389 13.11 -5.99 -19.12
C LYS A 389 12.50 -4.81 -18.34
N GLU A 390 12.97 -3.60 -18.63
CA GLU A 390 12.40 -2.38 -18.04
C GLU A 390 10.91 -2.24 -18.38
N GLN A 391 10.54 -2.44 -19.66
CA GLN A 391 9.15 -2.39 -20.11
C GLN A 391 8.30 -3.49 -19.45
N LEU A 392 8.87 -4.67 -19.26
CA LEU A 392 8.20 -5.78 -18.56
C LEU A 392 7.96 -5.45 -17.09
N VAL A 393 8.98 -4.98 -16.36
CA VAL A 393 8.86 -4.57 -14.94
C VAL A 393 7.87 -3.42 -14.82
N ARG A 394 7.90 -2.48 -15.74
CA ARG A 394 6.97 -1.35 -15.78
C ARG A 394 5.53 -1.81 -16.02
N THR A 395 5.31 -2.75 -16.94
CA THR A 395 3.99 -3.36 -17.16
C THR A 395 3.44 -3.98 -15.88
N ILE A 396 4.23 -4.77 -15.15
CA ILE A 396 3.82 -5.36 -13.87
C ILE A 396 3.41 -4.27 -12.87
N ARG A 397 4.19 -3.19 -12.80
CA ARG A 397 3.89 -2.05 -11.91
C ARG A 397 2.58 -1.36 -12.28
N GLU A 398 2.36 -1.09 -13.57
CA GLU A 398 1.15 -0.42 -14.06
C GLU A 398 -0.10 -1.27 -13.84
N ILE A 399 -0.06 -2.57 -14.13
CA ILE A 399 -1.16 -3.49 -13.80
C ILE A 399 -1.43 -3.50 -12.28
N GLY A 400 -0.40 -3.55 -11.45
CA GLY A 400 -0.53 -3.53 -9.99
C GLY A 400 -1.15 -2.24 -9.44
N GLN A 401 -0.90 -1.10 -10.11
CA GLN A 401 -1.44 0.21 -9.74
C GLN A 401 -2.91 0.39 -10.09
N LEU A 402 -3.49 -0.44 -10.95
CA LEU A 402 -4.92 -0.42 -11.26
C LEU A 402 -5.82 -0.63 -10.03
N GLY A 403 -5.29 -1.26 -8.97
CA GLY A 403 -5.96 -1.39 -7.68
C GLY A 403 -6.94 -2.54 -7.55
N PHE A 404 -7.26 -3.25 -8.64
CA PHE A 404 -8.14 -4.42 -8.64
C PHE A 404 -7.42 -5.75 -8.93
N PHE A 405 -6.10 -5.73 -9.06
CA PHE A 405 -5.24 -6.90 -9.06
C PHE A 405 -4.35 -6.95 -7.82
N ASP A 406 -3.96 -8.14 -7.40
CA ASP A 406 -2.97 -8.34 -6.35
C ASP A 406 -1.56 -8.11 -6.93
N PRO A 407 -0.84 -7.04 -6.53
CA PRO A 407 0.47 -6.75 -7.09
C PRO A 407 1.54 -7.82 -6.83
N GLU A 408 1.38 -8.59 -5.73
CA GLU A 408 2.32 -9.66 -5.37
C GLU A 408 2.08 -10.95 -6.16
N ALA A 409 0.90 -11.08 -6.78
CA ALA A 409 0.49 -12.23 -7.55
C ALA A 409 0.61 -12.04 -9.07
N ILE A 410 1.09 -10.88 -9.54
CA ILE A 410 1.33 -10.64 -10.96
C ILE A 410 2.62 -11.34 -11.36
N ASP A 411 2.49 -12.39 -12.17
CA ASP A 411 3.61 -13.26 -12.56
C ASP A 411 3.71 -13.37 -14.09
N PRO A 412 4.75 -12.73 -14.71
CA PRO A 412 4.98 -12.87 -16.14
C PRO A 412 5.60 -14.24 -16.45
N LYS A 413 4.91 -15.06 -17.21
CA LYS A 413 5.41 -16.33 -17.73
C LYS A 413 6.00 -16.15 -19.12
N PHE A 414 7.22 -16.60 -19.29
CA PHE A 414 7.88 -16.69 -20.58
C PHE A 414 7.44 -17.99 -21.27
N LYS A 415 6.83 -17.89 -22.44
CA LYS A 415 6.37 -19.02 -23.24
C LYS A 415 6.99 -18.95 -24.63
N ASN A 416 7.08 -20.10 -25.30
CA ASN A 416 7.54 -20.18 -26.67
C ASN A 416 8.82 -19.37 -26.92
N VAL A 417 9.80 -19.53 -26.00
CA VAL A 417 11.10 -18.83 -26.09
C VAL A 417 11.90 -19.49 -27.20
N ASP A 418 12.10 -18.80 -28.29
CA ASP A 418 12.84 -19.26 -29.46
C ASP A 418 14.07 -18.36 -29.69
N ALA A 419 15.24 -18.89 -29.34
CA ALA A 419 16.49 -18.16 -29.51
C ALA A 419 16.93 -18.10 -30.99
N ALA A 420 16.51 -19.05 -31.85
CA ALA A 420 16.86 -19.05 -33.26
C ALA A 420 16.03 -18.03 -34.03
N ALA A 421 14.73 -17.92 -33.74
CA ALA A 421 13.83 -16.92 -34.30
C ALA A 421 13.96 -15.55 -33.61
N GLY A 422 14.61 -15.45 -32.47
CA GLY A 422 14.68 -14.24 -31.66
C GLY A 422 13.31 -13.78 -31.14
N THR A 423 12.44 -14.71 -30.75
CA THR A 423 11.08 -14.37 -30.30
C THR A 423 10.74 -14.92 -28.92
N VAL A 424 9.85 -14.21 -28.23
CA VAL A 424 9.35 -14.62 -26.92
C VAL A 424 7.89 -14.21 -26.74
N ASP A 425 7.08 -15.14 -26.23
CA ASP A 425 5.72 -14.87 -25.78
C ASP A 425 5.71 -14.57 -24.29
N ILE A 426 4.95 -13.56 -23.88
CA ILE A 426 4.75 -13.23 -22.46
C ILE A 426 3.27 -13.43 -22.10
N GLU A 427 3.04 -14.23 -21.06
CA GLU A 427 1.72 -14.38 -20.46
C GLU A 427 1.75 -13.79 -19.03
N TYR A 428 1.00 -12.72 -18.82
CA TYR A 428 0.84 -12.14 -17.50
C TYR A 428 -0.28 -12.87 -16.76
N ASN A 429 0.08 -13.64 -15.74
CA ASN A 429 -0.89 -14.20 -14.82
C ASN A 429 -1.24 -13.16 -13.78
N VAL A 430 -2.52 -12.83 -13.68
CA VAL A 430 -3.03 -11.86 -12.71
C VAL A 430 -4.04 -12.52 -11.78
N VAL A 431 -4.16 -12.02 -10.55
CA VAL A 431 -5.18 -12.47 -9.60
C VAL A 431 -6.01 -11.26 -9.20
N GLU A 432 -7.30 -11.33 -9.50
CA GLU A 432 -8.22 -10.25 -9.12
C GLU A 432 -8.48 -10.26 -7.62
N LYS A 433 -8.42 -9.08 -7.02
CA LYS A 433 -8.82 -8.84 -5.63
C LYS A 433 -10.09 -8.01 -5.56
N GLY A 434 -10.73 -7.96 -4.40
CA GLY A 434 -11.84 -7.05 -4.17
C GLY A 434 -11.43 -5.61 -4.43
N SER A 435 -12.08 -4.97 -5.39
CA SER A 435 -11.80 -3.58 -5.78
C SER A 435 -12.69 -2.56 -5.07
N SER A 436 -13.76 -3.04 -4.43
CA SER A 436 -14.65 -2.17 -3.64
C SER A 436 -14.05 -1.91 -2.28
N GLN A 437 -14.04 -0.65 -1.87
CA GLN A 437 -13.53 -0.22 -0.58
C GLN A 437 -14.66 0.45 0.19
N VAL A 438 -14.79 0.10 1.46
CA VAL A 438 -15.67 0.76 2.41
C VAL A 438 -14.77 1.51 3.40
N GLU A 439 -14.93 2.81 3.46
CA GLU A 439 -14.25 3.69 4.40
C GLU A 439 -15.25 4.05 5.51
N LEU A 440 -14.91 3.72 6.73
CA LEU A 440 -15.69 4.10 7.91
C LEU A 440 -14.76 4.86 8.84
N GLN A 441 -15.01 6.14 9.02
CA GLN A 441 -14.23 7.00 9.89
C GLN A 441 -15.13 7.63 10.93
N GLY A 442 -14.63 7.73 12.15
CA GLY A 442 -15.26 8.46 13.23
C GLY A 442 -14.23 9.29 13.97
N GLY A 443 -14.56 10.50 14.32
CA GLY A 443 -13.68 11.40 15.05
C GLY A 443 -14.48 12.33 15.94
N TYR A 444 -13.80 13.01 16.87
CA TYR A 444 -14.36 14.05 17.69
C TYR A 444 -13.65 15.37 17.37
N GLY A 445 -14.42 16.39 16.97
CA GLY A 445 -13.86 17.68 16.61
C GLY A 445 -14.96 18.73 16.50
N GLY A 446 -14.60 20.02 16.64
CA GLY A 446 -15.55 21.13 16.55
C GLY A 446 -16.70 21.06 17.55
N GLY A 447 -16.50 20.38 18.69
CA GLY A 447 -17.52 20.21 19.74
C GLY A 447 -18.47 19.04 19.52
N GLY A 448 -18.27 18.17 18.53
CA GLY A 448 -19.15 17.04 18.27
C GLY A 448 -18.46 15.81 17.67
N PHE A 449 -19.19 14.70 17.60
CA PHE A 449 -18.77 13.50 16.89
C PHE A 449 -19.03 13.68 15.39
N ILE A 450 -18.05 13.31 14.57
CA ILE A 450 -18.11 13.34 13.11
C ILE A 450 -17.99 11.92 12.59
N GLY A 451 -18.93 11.50 11.77
CA GLY A 451 -18.92 10.22 11.07
C GLY A 451 -18.72 10.42 9.56
N THR A 452 -17.93 9.56 8.95
CA THR A 452 -17.76 9.47 7.49
C THR A 452 -17.97 8.05 7.04
N LEU A 453 -18.82 7.88 6.02
CA LEU A 453 -18.99 6.65 5.27
C LEU A 453 -18.57 6.91 3.82
N GLY A 454 -17.53 6.25 3.38
CA GLY A 454 -17.08 6.24 2.00
C GLY A 454 -17.29 4.88 1.35
N LEU A 455 -17.84 4.86 0.16
CA LEU A 455 -17.96 3.67 -0.69
C LEU A 455 -17.23 3.97 -2.01
N SER A 456 -16.26 3.15 -2.36
CA SER A 456 -15.49 3.30 -3.59
C SER A 456 -15.46 1.99 -4.37
N PHE A 457 -15.81 2.07 -5.65
CA PHE A 457 -15.86 0.94 -6.58
C PHE A 457 -14.89 1.22 -7.73
N ASN A 458 -13.76 0.52 -7.76
CA ASN A 458 -12.62 0.84 -8.63
C ASN A 458 -12.63 0.14 -9.98
N ASN A 459 -13.50 -0.79 -10.26
CA ASN A 459 -13.61 -1.46 -11.55
C ASN A 459 -15.02 -1.36 -12.11
N PHE A 460 -15.62 -0.20 -11.96
CA PHE A 460 -16.98 0.06 -12.42
C PHE A 460 -17.06 0.04 -13.95
N SER A 461 -18.24 -0.31 -14.47
CA SER A 461 -18.55 -0.28 -15.90
C SER A 461 -19.89 0.44 -16.13
N ALA A 462 -19.84 1.66 -16.58
CA ALA A 462 -21.02 2.44 -16.97
C ALA A 462 -21.77 1.80 -18.14
N ARG A 463 -21.04 1.11 -19.03
CA ARG A 463 -21.61 0.41 -20.18
C ARG A 463 -22.51 -0.75 -19.76
N ASN A 464 -22.14 -1.41 -18.67
CA ASN A 464 -22.80 -2.61 -18.18
C ASN A 464 -23.93 -2.33 -17.16
N ILE A 465 -24.37 -1.07 -17.03
CA ILE A 465 -25.44 -0.69 -16.08
C ILE A 465 -26.75 -1.47 -16.36
N PHE A 466 -27.04 -1.81 -17.61
CA PHE A 466 -28.25 -2.57 -17.97
C PHE A 466 -28.02 -4.08 -18.05
N ASN A 467 -26.79 -4.55 -17.81
CA ASN A 467 -26.45 -5.97 -17.83
C ASN A 467 -26.41 -6.53 -16.40
N LYS A 468 -27.43 -7.28 -16.01
CA LYS A 468 -27.57 -7.85 -14.65
C LYS A 468 -26.43 -8.82 -14.28
N ASP A 469 -25.87 -9.55 -15.22
CA ASP A 469 -24.81 -10.54 -14.97
C ASP A 469 -23.48 -9.88 -14.56
N SER A 470 -23.31 -8.59 -14.85
CA SER A 470 -22.12 -7.82 -14.49
C SER A 470 -22.12 -7.28 -13.06
N TYR A 471 -23.26 -7.42 -12.32
CA TYR A 471 -23.41 -6.87 -10.96
C TYR A 471 -22.73 -7.73 -9.89
N LYS A 472 -21.57 -7.25 -9.32
CA LYS A 472 -20.80 -7.95 -8.27
C LYS A 472 -20.13 -6.98 -7.26
N PRO A 473 -20.79 -6.13 -6.48
CA PRO A 473 -22.21 -5.74 -6.34
C PRO A 473 -22.69 -4.66 -7.34
N LEU A 474 -21.81 -3.92 -7.98
CA LEU A 474 -22.09 -2.98 -9.06
C LEU A 474 -21.59 -3.55 -10.39
N PRO A 475 -22.08 -3.03 -11.55
CA PRO A 475 -21.55 -3.46 -12.83
C PRO A 475 -20.04 -3.19 -12.91
N MET A 476 -19.27 -4.22 -13.27
CA MET A 476 -17.82 -4.22 -13.25
C MET A 476 -17.22 -4.54 -14.62
N GLY A 477 -15.95 -4.19 -14.80
CA GLY A 477 -15.12 -4.68 -15.90
C GLY A 477 -14.41 -3.60 -16.73
N ASP A 478 -14.79 -2.32 -16.67
CA ASP A 478 -14.22 -1.28 -17.53
C ASP A 478 -13.12 -0.43 -16.85
N GLY A 479 -12.80 -0.71 -15.58
CA GLY A 479 -11.75 0.00 -14.86
C GLY A 479 -12.11 1.43 -14.47
N GLN A 480 -13.38 1.81 -14.57
CA GLN A 480 -13.88 3.11 -14.10
C GLN A 480 -13.97 3.12 -12.57
N LYS A 481 -13.97 4.31 -11.99
CA LYS A 481 -14.13 4.49 -10.55
C LYS A 481 -15.39 5.30 -10.25
N VAL A 482 -16.22 4.77 -9.36
CA VAL A 482 -17.35 5.48 -8.75
C VAL A 482 -17.12 5.55 -7.25
N SER A 483 -17.30 6.72 -6.65
CA SER A 483 -17.20 6.88 -5.21
C SER A 483 -18.41 7.67 -4.69
N LEU A 484 -18.94 7.19 -3.58
CA LEU A 484 -19.95 7.88 -2.78
C LEU A 484 -19.34 8.17 -1.41
N ARG A 485 -19.43 9.41 -0.95
CA ARG A 485 -18.98 9.79 0.37
C ARG A 485 -20.08 10.57 1.10
N LEU A 486 -20.40 10.08 2.29
CA LEU A 486 -21.35 10.68 3.20
C LEU A 486 -20.58 11.06 4.47
N GLN A 487 -20.66 12.30 4.86
CA GLN A 487 -20.04 12.78 6.10
C GLN A 487 -21.07 13.59 6.87
N GLY A 488 -21.13 13.37 8.17
CA GLY A 488 -22.13 14.07 8.97
C GLY A 488 -21.76 14.18 10.44
N SER A 489 -22.32 15.22 11.04
CA SER A 489 -22.35 15.46 12.47
C SER A 489 -23.69 16.10 12.83
N THR A 490 -23.84 16.51 14.08
CA THR A 490 -25.04 17.24 14.54
C THR A 490 -25.22 18.59 13.87
N TYR A 491 -24.12 19.22 13.43
CA TYR A 491 -24.14 20.61 12.90
C TYR A 491 -23.72 20.72 11.43
N PHE A 492 -23.26 19.64 10.79
CA PHE A 492 -23.03 19.65 9.35
C PHE A 492 -23.29 18.32 8.68
N GLN A 493 -23.52 18.34 7.37
CA GLN A 493 -23.71 17.18 6.50
C GLN A 493 -23.06 17.45 5.14
N THR A 494 -22.35 16.46 4.60
CA THR A 494 -21.78 16.53 3.25
C THR A 494 -22.06 15.24 2.50
N TYR A 495 -22.56 15.39 1.29
CA TYR A 495 -22.85 14.33 0.34
C TYR A 495 -22.02 14.54 -0.91
N SER A 496 -21.26 13.55 -1.35
CA SER A 496 -20.52 13.66 -2.60
C SER A 496 -20.54 12.39 -3.40
N VAL A 497 -20.67 12.54 -4.72
CA VAL A 497 -20.56 11.47 -5.70
C VAL A 497 -19.48 11.88 -6.68
N SER A 498 -18.59 10.95 -7.01
CA SER A 498 -17.58 11.16 -8.03
C SER A 498 -17.47 9.98 -8.99
N PHE A 499 -17.17 10.29 -10.24
CA PHE A 499 -16.94 9.35 -11.31
C PHE A 499 -15.60 9.65 -11.99
N SER A 500 -14.85 8.63 -12.35
CA SER A 500 -13.59 8.77 -13.09
C SER A 500 -13.43 7.66 -14.12
N GLU A 501 -13.10 8.06 -15.35
CA GLU A 501 -12.74 7.19 -16.47
C GLU A 501 -11.26 7.43 -16.82
N PRO A 502 -10.34 6.48 -16.57
CA PRO A 502 -8.90 6.70 -16.77
C PRO A 502 -8.47 6.78 -18.24
N TRP A 503 -9.28 6.24 -19.18
CA TRP A 503 -8.99 6.25 -20.61
C TRP A 503 -10.17 6.80 -21.42
N PHE A 504 -10.50 8.04 -21.17
CA PHE A 504 -11.58 8.73 -21.88
C PHE A 504 -11.37 8.73 -23.40
N GLY A 505 -12.35 8.21 -24.13
CA GLY A 505 -12.25 7.99 -25.57
C GLY A 505 -11.45 6.73 -25.98
N GLY A 506 -10.89 5.97 -25.04
CA GLY A 506 -10.30 4.64 -25.23
C GLY A 506 -8.96 4.57 -25.97
N LYS A 507 -8.47 5.67 -26.55
CA LYS A 507 -7.26 5.69 -27.42
C LYS A 507 -6.00 6.22 -26.73
N LYS A 508 -6.15 7.10 -25.76
CA LYS A 508 -5.03 7.78 -25.06
C LYS A 508 -5.29 7.78 -23.57
N PRO A 509 -4.25 7.78 -22.72
CA PRO A 509 -4.38 7.84 -21.26
C PRO A 509 -4.78 9.27 -20.82
N VAL A 510 -6.00 9.65 -21.13
CA VAL A 510 -6.64 10.89 -20.70
C VAL A 510 -7.70 10.50 -19.69
N GLN A 511 -7.51 10.87 -18.44
CA GLN A 511 -8.48 10.64 -17.39
C GLN A 511 -9.55 11.73 -17.43
N PHE A 512 -10.80 11.33 -17.53
CA PHE A 512 -11.94 12.18 -17.27
C PHE A 512 -12.38 12.01 -15.82
N SER A 513 -12.74 13.09 -15.15
CA SER A 513 -13.31 13.05 -13.80
C SER A 513 -14.49 14.01 -13.70
N SER A 514 -15.51 13.60 -12.97
CA SER A 514 -16.61 14.47 -12.59
C SER A 514 -16.99 14.23 -11.13
N SER A 515 -17.40 15.29 -10.45
CA SER A 515 -17.88 15.19 -9.07
C SER A 515 -18.99 16.19 -8.82
N ILE A 516 -19.93 15.77 -7.99
CA ILE A 516 -21.01 16.59 -7.47
C ILE A 516 -20.98 16.45 -5.95
N SER A 517 -21.00 17.57 -5.25
CA SER A 517 -21.11 17.56 -3.80
C SER A 517 -22.10 18.62 -3.30
N TYR A 518 -22.74 18.30 -2.19
CA TYR A 518 -23.61 19.19 -1.46
C TYR A 518 -23.23 19.13 0.01
N SER A 519 -22.92 20.29 0.59
CA SER A 519 -22.62 20.46 2.01
C SER A 519 -23.61 21.43 2.64
N LYS A 520 -24.06 21.09 3.83
CA LYS A 520 -24.92 21.94 4.63
C LYS A 520 -24.37 22.02 6.04
N GLN A 521 -24.21 23.25 6.54
CA GLN A 521 -23.72 23.52 7.88
C GLN A 521 -24.76 24.37 8.61
N PHE A 522 -25.00 24.05 9.91
CA PHE A 522 -25.86 24.83 10.80
C PHE A 522 -25.03 25.61 11.80
N LEU A 523 -25.56 26.72 12.30
CA LEU A 523 -24.89 27.50 13.33
C LEU A 523 -24.83 26.67 14.64
N ASN A 524 -23.62 26.48 15.15
CA ASN A 524 -23.37 25.75 16.38
C ASN A 524 -22.82 26.67 17.45
N ASN A 525 -23.41 26.64 18.62
CA ASN A 525 -22.83 27.26 19.81
C ASN A 525 -21.88 26.27 20.48
N TYR A 526 -20.59 26.55 20.42
CA TYR A 526 -19.55 25.67 20.96
C TYR A 526 -19.58 25.55 22.49
N ILE A 527 -20.19 26.52 23.19
CA ILE A 527 -20.27 26.53 24.65
C ILE A 527 -21.45 25.68 25.13
N THR A 528 -22.66 25.95 24.61
CA THR A 528 -23.88 25.24 24.98
C THR A 528 -24.09 23.96 24.19
N ARG A 529 -23.39 23.78 23.07
CA ARG A 529 -23.54 22.68 22.09
C ARG A 529 -24.91 22.65 21.40
N ASP A 530 -25.64 23.74 21.45
CA ASP A 530 -26.92 23.88 20.78
C ASP A 530 -26.69 24.17 19.28
N VAL A 531 -27.50 23.55 18.44
CA VAL A 531 -27.45 23.71 16.98
C VAL A 531 -28.72 24.45 16.52
N ASP A 532 -28.53 25.63 15.98
CA ASP A 532 -29.63 26.43 15.40
C ASP A 532 -29.81 26.05 13.92
N LYS A 533 -30.80 25.22 13.66
CA LYS A 533 -31.09 24.73 12.29
C LYS A 533 -31.79 25.77 11.42
N SER A 534 -32.28 26.88 12.01
CA SER A 534 -32.85 28.00 11.24
C SER A 534 -31.78 28.82 10.54
N LYS A 535 -30.53 28.71 10.99
CA LYS A 535 -29.35 29.37 10.44
C LYS A 535 -28.46 28.37 9.73
N SER A 536 -28.29 28.53 8.42
CA SER A 536 -27.58 27.56 7.63
C SER A 536 -26.69 28.18 6.55
N PHE A 537 -25.64 27.45 6.24
CA PHE A 537 -24.71 27.71 5.15
C PHE A 537 -24.66 26.48 4.24
N ASN A 538 -25.06 26.64 2.99
CA ASN A 538 -25.13 25.59 2.01
C ASN A 538 -24.09 25.81 0.92
N ILE A 539 -23.42 24.71 0.48
CA ILE A 539 -22.48 24.75 -0.64
C ILE A 539 -22.86 23.64 -1.60
N PHE A 540 -23.17 23.97 -2.83
CA PHE A 540 -23.34 23.05 -3.93
C PHE A 540 -22.15 23.18 -4.88
N THR A 541 -21.49 22.06 -5.21
CA THR A 541 -20.32 22.06 -6.08
C THR A 541 -20.47 21.03 -7.18
N VAL A 542 -20.17 21.45 -8.41
CA VAL A 542 -19.99 20.58 -9.57
C VAL A 542 -18.62 20.82 -10.15
N GLN A 543 -17.89 19.75 -10.40
CA GLN A 543 -16.56 19.83 -11.00
C GLN A 543 -16.44 18.81 -12.13
N VAL A 544 -15.83 19.22 -13.25
CA VAL A 544 -15.48 18.36 -14.37
C VAL A 544 -14.01 18.61 -14.72
N GLY A 545 -13.25 17.56 -14.90
CA GLY A 545 -11.82 17.65 -15.15
C GLY A 545 -11.31 16.64 -16.14
N LEU A 546 -10.20 16.99 -16.78
CA LEU A 546 -9.39 16.14 -17.65
C LEU A 546 -7.95 16.16 -17.14
N ALA A 547 -7.32 14.98 -17.05
CA ALA A 547 -5.92 14.86 -16.73
C ALA A 547 -5.23 13.99 -17.81
N LYS A 548 -4.12 14.47 -18.35
CA LYS A 548 -3.37 13.79 -19.40
C LYS A 548 -1.94 13.57 -18.98
N ARG A 549 -1.48 12.33 -19.04
CA ARG A 549 -0.06 12.01 -18.89
C ARG A 549 0.70 12.52 -20.13
N LEU A 550 1.76 13.28 -19.92
CA LEU A 550 2.63 13.81 -20.95
C LEU A 550 3.72 12.78 -21.29
N THR A 551 4.32 12.89 -22.47
CA THR A 551 5.47 12.08 -22.89
C THR A 551 6.78 12.87 -22.91
N VAL A 552 6.67 14.19 -22.89
CA VAL A 552 7.79 15.14 -22.88
C VAL A 552 7.60 16.09 -21.70
N PRO A 553 8.63 16.36 -20.91
CA PRO A 553 10.01 15.86 -20.95
C PRO A 553 10.18 14.40 -20.51
N ASP A 554 9.28 13.88 -19.69
CA ASP A 554 9.16 12.48 -19.30
C ASP A 554 7.69 12.10 -19.03
N ASP A 555 7.40 10.82 -18.93
CA ASP A 555 6.03 10.34 -18.75
C ASP A 555 5.55 10.27 -17.29
N TYR A 556 6.28 10.88 -16.35
CA TYR A 556 5.83 11.16 -15.00
C TYR A 556 5.04 12.47 -14.90
N PHE A 557 5.08 13.32 -15.92
CA PHE A 557 4.31 14.55 -15.96
C PHE A 557 2.84 14.30 -16.29
N VAL A 558 1.97 14.98 -15.53
CA VAL A 558 0.52 14.99 -15.73
C VAL A 558 0.07 16.45 -15.86
N LEU A 559 -0.58 16.76 -16.97
CA LEU A 559 -1.30 18.01 -17.18
C LEU A 559 -2.76 17.80 -16.78
N SER A 560 -3.26 18.57 -15.84
CA SER A 560 -4.65 18.55 -15.38
C SER A 560 -5.35 19.86 -15.70
N GLN A 561 -6.61 19.78 -16.08
CA GLN A 561 -7.49 20.91 -16.35
C GLN A 561 -8.86 20.60 -15.77
N SER A 562 -9.48 21.54 -15.08
CA SER A 562 -10.82 21.34 -14.56
C SER A 562 -11.61 22.64 -14.55
N VAL A 563 -12.91 22.52 -14.72
CA VAL A 563 -13.89 23.57 -14.50
C VAL A 563 -14.70 23.19 -13.28
N SER A 564 -14.85 24.11 -12.36
CA SER A 564 -15.67 23.94 -11.17
C SER A 564 -16.69 25.07 -11.04
N TYR A 565 -17.90 24.69 -10.68
CA TYR A 565 -18.94 25.63 -10.29
C TYR A 565 -19.34 25.37 -8.85
N GLN A 566 -19.31 26.41 -8.01
CA GLN A 566 -19.73 26.37 -6.62
C GLN A 566 -20.80 27.44 -6.38
N HIS A 567 -21.86 27.04 -5.72
CA HIS A 567 -22.91 27.92 -5.27
C HIS A 567 -22.95 27.90 -3.74
N TYR A 568 -22.72 29.07 -3.16
CA TYR A 568 -22.80 29.31 -1.72
C TYR A 568 -24.12 29.99 -1.42
N ASP A 569 -24.83 29.52 -0.42
CA ASP A 569 -26.11 30.07 0.01
C ASP A 569 -26.13 30.20 1.54
N LEU A 570 -26.32 31.44 2.02
CA LEU A 570 -26.33 31.78 3.43
C LEU A 570 -27.73 32.19 3.85
N ASN A 571 -28.20 31.58 4.93
CA ASN A 571 -29.48 31.92 5.56
C ASN A 571 -29.24 32.24 7.04
N ASN A 572 -29.21 33.54 7.37
CA ASN A 572 -28.92 34.05 8.72
C ASN A 572 -27.67 33.44 9.37
N TYR A 573 -26.65 33.15 8.54
CA TYR A 573 -25.45 32.47 8.96
C TYR A 573 -24.22 33.37 8.79
N ASN A 574 -23.74 33.96 9.89
CA ASN A 574 -22.51 34.73 9.87
C ASN A 574 -21.30 33.83 10.18
N THR A 575 -20.44 33.69 9.20
CA THR A 575 -19.26 32.79 9.27
C THR A 575 -17.98 33.53 9.65
N GLY A 576 -17.97 34.87 9.67
CA GLY A 576 -16.74 35.64 9.70
C GLY A 576 -15.94 35.62 8.38
N LEU A 577 -16.28 34.73 7.44
CA LEU A 577 -15.74 34.73 6.07
C LEU A 577 -16.54 35.63 5.13
N PHE A 578 -17.85 35.53 5.26
CA PHE A 578 -18.76 36.39 4.55
C PHE A 578 -19.12 37.56 5.49
N THR A 579 -18.99 38.74 5.02
CA THR A 579 -19.40 39.97 5.74
C THR A 579 -20.91 40.16 5.72
N PHE A 580 -21.64 39.31 5.01
CA PHE A 580 -23.10 39.23 4.98
C PHE A 580 -23.58 37.88 5.49
N GLY A 581 -24.63 37.83 6.27
CA GLY A 581 -25.24 36.62 6.81
C GLY A 581 -26.39 36.06 5.97
N ASN A 582 -26.86 36.78 4.98
CA ASN A 582 -27.94 36.38 4.06
C ASN A 582 -27.52 36.65 2.62
N GLY A 583 -27.76 35.71 1.72
CA GLY A 583 -27.50 35.90 0.30
C GLY A 583 -26.72 34.77 -0.30
N ALA A 584 -26.33 34.93 -1.56
CA ALA A 584 -25.65 33.90 -2.32
C ALA A 584 -24.38 34.41 -2.99
N SER A 585 -23.39 33.54 -3.10
CA SER A 585 -22.17 33.71 -3.90
C SER A 585 -21.99 32.58 -4.88
N ARG A 586 -21.45 32.87 -6.07
CA ARG A 586 -21.21 31.90 -7.14
C ARG A 586 -19.74 31.95 -7.54
N ASN A 587 -19.15 30.81 -7.70
CA ASN A 587 -17.76 30.64 -8.08
C ASN A 587 -17.66 29.73 -9.32
N LEU A 588 -17.37 30.31 -10.47
CA LEU A 588 -17.04 29.57 -11.68
C LEU A 588 -15.54 29.70 -11.89
N ALA A 589 -14.79 28.59 -11.72
CA ALA A 589 -13.35 28.63 -11.81
C ALA A 589 -12.83 27.59 -12.80
N TYR A 590 -11.80 27.98 -13.55
CA TYR A 590 -10.97 27.10 -14.33
C TYR A 590 -9.65 26.89 -13.62
N THR A 591 -9.26 25.61 -13.48
CA THR A 591 -7.97 25.25 -12.87
C THR A 591 -7.12 24.50 -13.88
N ILE A 592 -5.89 24.95 -14.06
CA ILE A 592 -4.86 24.24 -14.82
C ILE A 592 -3.71 23.88 -13.89
N GLY A 593 -3.19 22.69 -14.01
CA GLY A 593 -2.08 22.23 -13.17
C GLY A 593 -1.15 21.28 -13.90
N ILE A 594 0.12 21.37 -13.57
CA ILE A 594 1.15 20.42 -13.98
C ILE A 594 1.71 19.79 -12.73
N SER A 595 1.73 18.48 -12.70
CA SER A 595 2.37 17.71 -11.62
C SER A 595 3.32 16.68 -12.20
N ARG A 596 4.37 16.36 -11.44
CA ARG A 596 5.29 15.27 -11.73
C ARG A 596 5.52 14.48 -10.47
N SER A 597 5.36 13.15 -10.54
CA SER A 597 5.58 12.28 -9.41
C SER A 597 6.33 11.02 -9.81
N ASN A 598 7.53 10.85 -9.26
CA ASN A 598 8.30 9.61 -9.35
C ASN A 598 8.58 9.02 -7.95
N LYS A 599 7.70 9.29 -7.00
CA LYS A 599 7.78 8.72 -5.65
C LYS A 599 7.84 7.20 -5.67
N GLY A 600 8.56 6.64 -4.69
CA GLY A 600 8.64 5.18 -4.50
C GLY A 600 7.27 4.51 -4.36
N VAL A 601 7.25 3.21 -4.64
CA VAL A 601 6.02 2.40 -4.80
C VAL A 601 5.13 2.37 -3.55
N ASN A 602 5.69 2.57 -2.36
CA ASN A 602 4.90 2.60 -1.12
C ASN A 602 4.31 4.00 -0.89
N PRO A 603 3.01 4.21 -1.05
CA PRO A 603 2.38 5.53 -0.90
C PRO A 603 2.39 6.03 0.55
N ILE A 604 2.42 5.14 1.55
CA ILE A 604 2.37 5.47 2.97
C ILE A 604 3.74 5.90 3.48
N PHE A 605 4.78 5.23 3.00
CA PHE A 605 6.16 5.48 3.39
C PHE A 605 7.09 5.48 2.17
N PRO A 606 7.03 6.52 1.32
CA PRO A 606 7.98 6.67 0.22
C PRO A 606 9.41 6.76 0.75
N THR A 607 10.33 6.06 0.13
CA THR A 607 11.74 6.03 0.55
C THR A 607 12.68 6.78 -0.39
N TYR A 608 12.19 7.14 -1.57
CA TYR A 608 12.93 7.88 -2.61
C TYR A 608 11.95 8.58 -3.55
N GLY A 609 12.50 9.45 -4.39
CA GLY A 609 11.77 10.17 -5.42
C GLY A 609 11.21 11.50 -4.97
N SER A 610 10.49 12.14 -5.86
CA SER A 610 9.93 13.47 -5.64
C SER A 610 8.54 13.59 -6.24
N GLU A 611 7.79 14.52 -5.72
CA GLU A 611 6.54 15.00 -6.30
C GLU A 611 6.54 16.50 -6.28
N PHE A 612 6.25 17.14 -7.40
CA PHE A 612 5.99 18.56 -7.42
C PHE A 612 4.76 18.87 -8.27
N SER A 613 4.10 19.95 -7.92
CA SER A 613 2.93 20.44 -8.64
C SER A 613 2.89 21.96 -8.62
N ILE A 614 2.49 22.52 -9.73
CA ILE A 614 2.09 23.91 -9.84
C ILE A 614 0.68 23.93 -10.41
N SER A 615 -0.17 24.74 -9.83
CA SER A 615 -1.55 24.91 -10.29
C SER A 615 -1.95 26.37 -10.26
N ALA A 616 -2.72 26.78 -11.25
CA ALA A 616 -3.34 28.09 -11.35
C ALA A 616 -4.86 27.90 -11.45
N LYS A 617 -5.60 28.51 -10.55
CA LYS A 617 -7.06 28.57 -10.52
C LYS A 617 -7.47 30.01 -10.86
N VAL A 618 -8.26 30.18 -11.88
CA VAL A 618 -8.69 31.50 -12.37
C VAL A 618 -10.20 31.53 -12.55
N THR A 619 -10.80 32.65 -12.25
CA THR A 619 -12.21 32.90 -12.53
C THR A 619 -12.34 33.90 -13.70
N PRO A 620 -13.48 33.99 -14.36
CA PRO A 620 -13.71 35.07 -15.32
C PRO A 620 -13.58 36.45 -14.66
N PRO A 621 -12.95 37.42 -15.36
CA PRO A 621 -12.81 38.79 -14.84
C PRO A 621 -14.12 39.57 -15.03
N TYR A 622 -15.10 39.32 -14.18
CA TYR A 622 -16.45 39.91 -14.29
C TYR A 622 -16.43 41.42 -14.17
N SER A 623 -15.52 42.00 -13.37
CA SER A 623 -15.36 43.45 -13.21
C SER A 623 -15.05 44.17 -14.50
N LEU A 624 -14.29 43.52 -15.42
CA LEU A 624 -13.97 44.08 -16.72
C LEU A 624 -15.14 44.07 -17.72
N LEU A 625 -16.18 43.26 -17.44
CA LEU A 625 -17.27 42.98 -18.38
C LEU A 625 -18.60 43.58 -17.97
N ASN A 626 -18.83 43.92 -16.69
CA ASN A 626 -20.15 44.28 -16.17
C ASN A 626 -20.36 45.77 -15.99
N GLY A 627 -19.33 46.60 -16.20
CA GLY A 627 -19.43 48.07 -16.12
C GLY A 627 -19.75 48.61 -14.72
N VAL A 628 -19.60 47.86 -13.67
CA VAL A 628 -19.84 48.26 -12.27
C VAL A 628 -18.59 48.91 -11.71
N ASP A 629 -18.70 50.14 -11.21
CA ASP A 629 -17.64 50.78 -10.42
C ASP A 629 -17.73 50.29 -8.97
N TYR A 630 -16.89 49.32 -8.64
CA TYR A 630 -16.84 48.72 -7.31
C TYR A 630 -16.25 49.66 -6.25
N GLY A 631 -15.53 50.70 -6.65
CA GLY A 631 -15.02 51.77 -5.75
C GLY A 631 -16.07 52.70 -5.26
N ASP A 632 -17.10 52.92 -6.08
CA ASP A 632 -18.17 53.91 -5.78
C ASP A 632 -19.42 53.30 -5.12
N LEU A 633 -19.50 51.96 -4.98
CA LEU A 633 -20.70 51.29 -4.41
C LEU A 633 -21.12 51.87 -3.05
N GLN A 634 -20.16 52.18 -2.19
CA GLN A 634 -20.44 52.71 -0.85
C GLN A 634 -21.13 54.11 -0.86
N ASN A 635 -21.05 54.84 -1.94
CA ASN A 635 -21.68 56.16 -2.09
C ASN A 635 -23.09 56.05 -2.67
N GLN A 636 -23.44 54.93 -3.31
CA GLN A 636 -24.74 54.79 -3.97
C GLN A 636 -25.85 54.53 -2.95
N LYS A 637 -27.02 55.13 -3.19
CA LYS A 637 -28.19 55.11 -2.32
C LYS A 637 -28.61 53.70 -1.87
N GLU A 638 -28.58 52.72 -2.74
CA GLU A 638 -28.99 51.32 -2.49
C GLU A 638 -28.12 50.59 -1.49
N TYR A 639 -26.86 51.01 -1.31
CA TYR A 639 -25.87 50.41 -0.39
C TYR A 639 -25.73 51.21 0.92
N LYS A 640 -26.63 52.16 1.19
CA LYS A 640 -26.66 52.88 2.46
C LYS A 640 -27.47 52.13 3.50
N LEU A 641 -27.06 52.28 4.76
CA LEU A 641 -27.68 51.63 5.88
C LEU A 641 -29.05 52.24 6.16
N GLN A 642 -30.08 51.43 6.19
CA GLN A 642 -31.43 51.81 6.52
C GLN A 642 -31.93 51.13 7.78
N TYR A 643 -32.65 51.85 8.61
CA TYR A 643 -33.29 51.25 9.76
C TYR A 643 -34.43 50.32 9.31
N THR A 644 -34.40 49.11 9.80
CA THR A 644 -35.42 48.09 9.55
C THR A 644 -35.92 47.58 10.90
N GLY A 645 -37.02 48.14 11.40
CA GLY A 645 -37.56 47.76 12.69
C GLY A 645 -38.82 48.57 13.01
N ASN A 646 -39.37 48.30 14.20
CA ASN A 646 -40.50 49.15 14.71
C ASN A 646 -39.95 50.51 15.06
N ASN A 647 -40.81 51.53 14.85
CA ASN A 647 -40.46 52.90 15.19
C ASN A 647 -40.02 53.03 16.64
N THR A 648 -38.83 53.62 16.83
CA THR A 648 -38.19 53.83 18.13
C THR A 648 -37.53 55.22 18.17
N SER A 649 -36.77 55.52 19.19
CA SER A 649 -35.99 56.77 19.26
C SER A 649 -34.51 56.45 18.98
N GLY A 650 -33.86 57.30 18.18
CA GLY A 650 -32.43 57.34 17.98
C GLY A 650 -31.65 57.70 19.25
N ALA A 651 -30.35 57.73 19.19
CA ALA A 651 -29.47 58.10 20.29
C ALA A 651 -29.61 59.58 20.66
N ASP A 652 -30.02 60.38 19.72
CA ASP A 652 -30.34 61.82 19.88
C ASP A 652 -31.76 62.08 20.37
N GLY A 653 -32.54 61.03 20.66
CA GLY A 653 -33.95 61.15 21.08
C GLY A 653 -34.95 61.44 19.96
N GLN A 654 -34.48 61.59 18.71
CA GLN A 654 -35.37 61.81 17.55
C GLN A 654 -36.00 60.48 17.08
N PRO A 655 -37.18 60.54 16.43
CA PRO A 655 -37.83 59.35 15.88
C PRO A 655 -36.94 58.60 14.87
N LEU A 656 -36.89 57.32 14.98
CA LEU A 656 -36.20 56.35 14.05
C LEU A 656 -37.32 55.53 13.42
N ASN A 657 -37.61 55.81 12.15
CA ASN A 657 -38.68 55.11 11.44
C ASN A 657 -38.19 54.09 10.51
N ASN A 658 -38.98 53.07 10.24
CA ASN A 658 -38.62 52.03 9.28
C ASN A 658 -38.37 52.62 7.89
N GLY A 659 -37.19 52.37 7.31
CA GLY A 659 -36.78 52.92 6.02
C GLY A 659 -35.94 54.22 6.11
N ASP A 660 -35.80 54.83 7.31
CA ASP A 660 -34.90 55.99 7.49
C ASP A 660 -33.45 55.58 7.25
N TYR A 661 -32.67 56.43 6.58
CA TYR A 661 -31.24 56.31 6.52
C TYR A 661 -30.64 56.63 7.88
N ILE A 662 -29.67 55.82 8.32
CA ILE A 662 -29.09 55.88 9.68
C ILE A 662 -27.59 55.99 9.67
N LYS A 663 -27.06 56.63 10.72
CA LYS A 663 -25.66 56.79 11.01
C LYS A 663 -25.37 56.35 12.42
N ALA A 664 -24.32 55.55 12.61
CA ALA A 664 -23.82 55.13 13.90
C ALA A 664 -23.17 56.31 14.64
N VAL A 665 -23.51 56.49 15.91
CA VAL A 665 -23.02 57.63 16.73
C VAL A 665 -22.31 57.14 18.00
N GLY A 666 -22.19 55.85 18.19
CA GLY A 666 -21.51 55.25 19.34
C GLY A 666 -22.07 53.86 19.69
N ALA A 667 -21.75 53.40 20.87
CA ALA A 667 -22.32 52.19 21.43
C ALA A 667 -22.81 52.41 22.85
N ASN A 668 -23.87 51.69 23.24
CA ASN A 668 -24.36 51.73 24.61
C ASN A 668 -23.44 50.91 25.57
N SER A 669 -23.75 50.96 26.86
CA SER A 669 -22.99 50.22 27.89
C SER A 669 -22.99 48.71 27.70
N SER A 670 -23.92 48.19 26.90
CA SER A 670 -24.00 46.77 26.54
C SER A 670 -23.30 46.45 25.21
N GLY A 671 -22.59 47.41 24.61
CA GLY A 671 -21.85 47.23 23.34
C GLY A 671 -22.72 47.26 22.09
N GLN A 672 -24.03 47.63 22.18
CA GLN A 672 -24.91 47.75 21.00
C GLN A 672 -24.71 49.11 20.33
N THR A 673 -24.53 49.07 19.01
CA THR A 673 -24.39 50.31 18.20
C THR A 673 -25.65 51.15 18.29
N LEU A 674 -25.46 52.41 18.59
CA LEU A 674 -26.51 53.42 18.63
C LEU A 674 -26.54 54.18 17.30
N TYR A 675 -27.73 54.41 16.78
CA TYR A 675 -27.94 55.05 15.50
C TYR A 675 -28.79 56.28 15.66
N ASN A 676 -28.53 57.31 14.81
CA ASN A 676 -29.44 58.45 14.59
C ASN A 676 -30.02 58.38 13.18
N SER A 677 -31.25 58.84 13.01
CA SER A 677 -31.82 58.99 11.68
C SER A 677 -31.19 60.20 11.00
N VAL A 678 -30.82 60.04 9.73
CA VAL A 678 -30.44 61.14 8.84
C VAL A 678 -31.57 61.42 7.83
N GLY A 679 -32.75 60.87 8.10
CA GLY A 679 -33.98 61.07 7.28
C GLY A 679 -33.80 60.54 5.85
N SER A 680 -34.04 61.38 4.86
CA SER A 680 -33.88 61.06 3.44
C SER A 680 -32.50 61.34 2.88
N ASP A 681 -31.62 61.98 3.66
CA ASP A 681 -30.22 62.25 3.24
C ASP A 681 -29.34 61.02 3.31
N TYR A 682 -29.39 60.23 2.25
CA TYR A 682 -28.57 59.04 2.13
C TYR A 682 -27.05 59.29 2.09
N SER A 683 -26.64 60.54 1.69
CA SER A 683 -25.18 60.82 1.58
C SER A 683 -24.52 60.88 2.94
N SER A 684 -25.21 61.22 3.98
CA SER A 684 -24.74 61.27 5.36
C SER A 684 -24.87 59.96 6.11
N ALA A 685 -25.56 58.99 5.54
CA ALA A 685 -25.77 57.67 6.15
C ALA A 685 -24.52 56.76 6.03
N ASP A 686 -24.38 55.89 6.99
CA ASP A 686 -23.36 54.86 6.92
C ASP A 686 -23.61 53.86 5.78
N THR A 687 -22.57 53.21 5.35
CA THR A 687 -22.64 52.17 4.32
C THR A 687 -23.09 50.83 4.90
N ASP A 688 -24.05 50.20 4.26
CA ASP A 688 -24.41 48.80 4.52
C ASP A 688 -23.33 47.90 3.88
N GLN A 689 -22.30 47.61 4.67
CA GLN A 689 -21.17 46.80 4.22
C GLN A 689 -21.60 45.41 3.74
N GLY A 690 -22.65 44.84 4.34
CA GLY A 690 -23.19 43.53 3.93
C GLY A 690 -23.75 43.56 2.50
N LYS A 691 -24.51 44.62 2.12
CA LYS A 691 -25.00 44.77 0.75
C LYS A 691 -23.89 45.04 -0.25
N VAL A 692 -22.91 45.90 0.12
CA VAL A 692 -21.71 46.13 -0.71
C VAL A 692 -20.96 44.84 -0.98
N ASP A 693 -20.68 44.08 0.04
CA ASP A 693 -19.93 42.85 -0.09
C ASP A 693 -20.73 41.76 -0.81
N GLN A 694 -22.04 41.69 -0.60
CA GLN A 694 -22.90 40.80 -1.38
C GLN A 694 -22.85 41.14 -2.88
N LYS A 695 -22.81 42.44 -3.25
CA LYS A 695 -22.64 42.87 -4.64
C LYS A 695 -21.25 42.52 -5.16
N LYS A 696 -20.19 42.83 -4.38
CA LYS A 696 -18.80 42.51 -4.73
C LYS A 696 -18.57 41.03 -4.94
N TYR A 697 -19.16 40.15 -4.09
CA TYR A 697 -18.88 38.74 -4.07
C TYR A 697 -20.04 37.88 -4.58
N ASN A 698 -21.02 38.42 -5.27
CA ASN A 698 -22.09 37.64 -5.90
C ASN A 698 -21.53 36.62 -6.92
N TRP A 699 -20.60 37.05 -7.77
CA TRP A 699 -19.73 36.19 -8.56
C TRP A 699 -18.31 36.41 -8.11
N LEU A 700 -17.66 35.33 -7.63
CA LEU A 700 -16.30 35.41 -7.14
C LEU A 700 -15.33 35.67 -8.29
N GLU A 701 -14.38 36.59 -8.09
CA GLU A 701 -13.38 36.97 -9.06
C GLU A 701 -11.99 36.99 -8.41
N TYR A 702 -11.11 36.11 -8.89
CA TYR A 702 -9.76 36.00 -8.36
C TYR A 702 -8.87 35.12 -9.27
N TYR A 703 -7.59 35.22 -9.05
CA TYR A 703 -6.63 34.20 -9.50
C TYR A 703 -5.83 33.70 -8.31
N LYS A 704 -5.54 32.40 -8.32
CA LYS A 704 -4.86 31.70 -7.23
C LYS A 704 -3.80 30.75 -7.81
N VAL A 705 -2.54 30.92 -7.39
CA VAL A 705 -1.44 30.07 -7.84
C VAL A 705 -0.88 29.34 -6.63
N LYS A 706 -0.68 28.03 -6.76
CA LYS A 706 -0.06 27.21 -5.72
C LYS A 706 1.08 26.40 -6.31
N PHE A 707 2.14 26.32 -5.53
CA PHE A 707 3.29 25.44 -5.79
C PHE A 707 3.51 24.56 -4.59
N LYS A 708 3.76 23.26 -4.85
CA LYS A 708 4.12 22.27 -3.84
C LYS A 708 5.21 21.36 -4.38
N ALA A 709 6.21 21.12 -3.57
CA ALA A 709 7.29 20.22 -3.91
C ALA A 709 7.67 19.38 -2.68
N ASP A 710 7.75 18.07 -2.87
CA ASP A 710 7.96 17.07 -1.83
C ASP A 710 9.02 16.07 -2.29
N TRP A 711 10.13 15.93 -1.56
CA TRP A 711 11.25 15.04 -1.87
C TRP A 711 11.47 14.04 -0.77
N TYR A 712 11.84 12.84 -1.18
CA TYR A 712 12.17 11.73 -0.30
C TYR A 712 13.56 11.20 -0.63
N THR A 713 14.45 11.20 0.36
CA THR A 713 15.81 10.72 0.22
C THR A 713 16.15 9.76 1.36
N LYS A 714 16.60 8.57 1.00
CA LYS A 714 17.11 7.62 1.97
C LYS A 714 18.49 8.06 2.44
N VAL A 715 18.62 8.44 3.72
CA VAL A 715 19.88 8.98 4.28
C VAL A 715 20.80 7.85 4.74
N TYR A 716 20.30 7.00 5.65
CA TYR A 716 21.08 5.90 6.20
C TYR A 716 20.18 4.75 6.65
N GLY A 717 20.54 3.51 6.29
CA GLY A 717 19.80 2.32 6.69
C GLY A 717 18.33 2.38 6.29
N LYS A 718 17.44 2.56 7.25
CA LYS A 718 15.98 2.72 7.07
C LYS A 718 15.50 4.17 7.22
N LEU A 719 16.42 5.09 7.52
CA LEU A 719 16.09 6.48 7.76
C LEU A 719 15.82 7.20 6.44
N VAL A 720 14.71 7.90 6.35
CA VAL A 720 14.29 8.67 5.18
C VAL A 720 14.10 10.12 5.58
N LEU A 721 14.75 11.01 4.85
CA LEU A 721 14.52 12.44 4.91
C LEU A 721 13.42 12.81 3.90
N ARG A 722 12.40 13.49 4.38
CA ARG A 722 11.41 14.18 3.55
C ARG A 722 11.62 15.68 3.69
N THR A 723 11.63 16.40 2.56
CA THR A 723 11.61 17.85 2.52
C THR A 723 10.40 18.31 1.71
N LEU A 724 9.63 19.23 2.26
CA LEU A 724 8.44 19.79 1.66
C LEU A 724 8.55 21.30 1.58
N THR A 725 8.17 21.85 0.43
CA THR A 725 8.07 23.30 0.20
C THR A 725 6.72 23.61 -0.43
N GLU A 726 6.00 24.55 0.14
CA GLU A 726 4.69 25.01 -0.36
C GLU A 726 4.66 26.54 -0.45
N PHE A 727 4.08 27.04 -1.54
CA PHE A 727 3.79 28.45 -1.75
C PHE A 727 2.36 28.61 -2.25
N GLY A 728 1.68 29.63 -1.80
CA GLY A 728 0.38 29.98 -2.31
C GLY A 728 0.27 31.49 -2.48
N PHE A 729 -0.37 31.88 -3.55
CA PHE A 729 -0.62 33.26 -3.91
C PHE A 729 -2.05 33.42 -4.39
N LEU A 730 -2.75 34.43 -3.87
CA LEU A 730 -4.11 34.79 -4.23
C LEU A 730 -4.17 36.29 -4.58
N GLY A 731 -4.73 36.60 -5.73
CA GLY A 731 -4.87 37.99 -6.19
C GLY A 731 -6.25 38.28 -6.73
N ALA A 732 -6.54 39.55 -6.86
CA ALA A 732 -7.73 40.10 -7.50
C ALA A 732 -7.36 40.79 -8.81
N TYR A 733 -8.24 40.74 -9.80
CA TYR A 733 -8.08 41.51 -11.06
C TYR A 733 -8.39 42.99 -10.86
N ASP A 734 -9.40 43.29 -10.03
CA ASP A 734 -9.79 44.63 -9.67
C ASP A 734 -9.51 44.90 -8.17
N GLN A 735 -8.70 45.92 -7.90
CA GLN A 735 -8.30 46.28 -6.53
C GLN A 735 -9.47 46.92 -5.74
N ALA A 736 -10.35 47.64 -6.40
CA ALA A 736 -11.54 48.24 -5.75
C ALA A 736 -12.53 47.15 -5.28
N ARG A 737 -12.59 46.06 -6.00
CA ARG A 737 -13.36 44.86 -5.60
C ARG A 737 -12.72 44.14 -4.43
N GLY A 738 -11.37 44.10 -4.42
CA GLY A 738 -10.58 43.45 -3.38
C GLY A 738 -10.45 41.95 -3.55
N VAL A 739 -9.60 41.33 -2.72
CA VAL A 739 -9.35 39.90 -2.72
C VAL A 739 -10.46 39.15 -2.00
N VAL A 740 -10.99 38.14 -2.65
CA VAL A 740 -12.08 37.28 -2.15
C VAL A 740 -11.76 36.70 -0.78
N PRO A 741 -12.59 36.90 0.25
CA PRO A 741 -12.32 36.37 1.60
C PRO A 741 -12.32 34.86 1.67
N PHE A 742 -13.16 34.16 0.90
CA PHE A 742 -13.40 32.68 1.00
C PHE A 742 -12.27 31.83 0.44
N GLU A 743 -11.39 32.39 -0.38
CA GLU A 743 -10.26 31.67 -1.00
C GLU A 743 -8.93 31.98 -0.31
N ARG A 744 -8.94 32.77 0.77
CA ARG A 744 -7.72 33.11 1.52
C ARG A 744 -7.16 31.93 2.27
N PHE A 745 -5.87 32.00 2.58
CA PHE A 745 -5.14 30.97 3.30
C PHE A 745 -5.15 31.24 4.80
N TYR A 746 -5.28 30.16 5.57
CA TYR A 746 -5.24 30.17 7.03
C TYR A 746 -4.11 29.28 7.49
N LEU A 747 -3.12 29.83 8.22
CA LEU A 747 -1.90 29.11 8.58
C LEU A 747 -1.88 28.76 10.07
N GLY A 748 -1.45 27.55 10.38
CA GLY A 748 -1.21 27.04 11.75
C GLY A 748 -1.96 25.76 12.09
N GLY A 749 -1.42 24.99 13.04
CA GLY A 749 -2.04 23.81 13.62
C GLY A 749 -2.06 22.58 12.75
N ASP A 750 -2.98 21.68 13.07
CA ASP A 750 -3.22 20.42 12.37
C ASP A 750 -4.41 20.45 11.40
N GLY A 751 -5.16 21.54 11.40
CA GLY A 751 -6.35 21.69 10.58
C GLY A 751 -7.60 20.97 11.10
N MET A 752 -7.53 20.33 12.26
CA MET A 752 -8.61 19.49 12.78
C MET A 752 -9.55 20.20 13.75
N ALA A 753 -9.07 21.19 14.51
CA ALA A 753 -9.87 21.82 15.57
C ALA A 753 -10.96 22.76 15.04
N ASN A 754 -10.80 23.29 13.83
CA ASN A 754 -11.80 24.13 13.19
C ASN A 754 -12.38 23.41 11.98
N TYR A 755 -13.34 22.53 12.22
CA TYR A 755 -14.21 22.01 11.17
C TYR A 755 -15.21 23.11 10.71
N SER A 756 -14.68 24.27 10.32
CA SER A 756 -15.48 25.14 9.49
C SER A 756 -15.45 24.57 8.09
N MET A 757 -16.53 23.90 7.72
CA MET A 757 -16.74 23.36 6.37
C MET A 757 -17.07 24.48 5.35
N ASP A 758 -16.65 25.68 5.65
CA ASP A 758 -16.94 26.88 4.87
C ASP A 758 -16.04 27.05 3.63
N GLY A 759 -15.17 26.07 3.40
CA GLY A 759 -14.29 26.05 2.22
C GLY A 759 -12.99 26.83 2.39
N ARG A 760 -12.70 27.38 3.58
CA ARG A 760 -11.40 28.03 3.82
C ARG A 760 -10.25 27.01 3.72
N GLU A 761 -9.14 27.47 3.13
CA GLU A 761 -7.96 26.64 2.95
C GLU A 761 -7.00 26.76 4.13
N THR A 762 -6.94 25.71 4.96
CA THR A 762 -6.05 25.68 6.12
C THR A 762 -4.71 25.05 5.74
N ILE A 763 -3.62 25.76 6.00
CA ILE A 763 -2.25 25.32 5.80
C ILE A 763 -1.70 24.91 7.16
N GLN A 764 -1.40 23.62 7.30
CA GLN A 764 -0.91 23.06 8.55
C GLN A 764 0.51 23.57 8.88
N LEU A 765 0.75 24.00 10.10
CA LEU A 765 2.05 24.25 10.67
C LEU A 765 2.05 23.78 12.13
N ARG A 766 2.74 22.69 12.40
CA ARG A 766 2.77 22.06 13.73
C ARG A 766 3.55 22.90 14.72
N GLY A 767 3.21 22.82 16.02
CA GLY A 767 3.79 23.64 17.09
C GLY A 767 3.08 24.96 17.32
N TYR A 768 1.97 25.19 16.59
CA TYR A 768 1.13 26.37 16.74
C TYR A 768 -0.35 25.96 16.77
N PRO A 769 -1.23 26.70 17.47
CA PRO A 769 -2.65 26.45 17.41
C PRO A 769 -3.24 26.62 15.99
N ASN A 770 -4.40 26.05 15.75
CA ASN A 770 -5.05 26.11 14.44
C ASN A 770 -5.32 27.56 14.01
N ASN A 771 -4.92 27.89 12.79
CA ASN A 771 -5.05 29.19 12.15
C ASN A 771 -4.35 30.37 12.88
N SER A 772 -3.59 30.11 13.93
CA SER A 772 -3.03 31.12 14.82
C SER A 772 -1.95 32.01 14.17
N LEU A 773 -1.37 31.56 13.06
CA LEU A 773 -0.37 32.34 12.30
C LEU A 773 -1.00 33.10 11.12
N THR A 774 -2.32 33.20 11.10
CA THR A 774 -3.07 33.93 10.08
C THR A 774 -3.10 35.43 10.41
N PRO A 775 -2.98 36.33 9.41
CA PRO A 775 -3.07 37.75 9.63
C PRO A 775 -4.38 38.14 10.32
N VAL A 776 -4.30 39.12 11.22
CA VAL A 776 -5.45 39.66 11.95
C VAL A 776 -5.65 41.13 11.60
N ASN A 777 -6.90 41.62 11.70
CA ASN A 777 -7.22 43.01 11.60
C ASN A 777 -6.94 43.75 12.92
N SER A 778 -7.19 45.08 12.96
CA SER A 778 -7.02 45.91 14.15
C SER A 778 -7.88 45.50 15.36
N ASN A 779 -8.92 44.73 15.12
CA ASN A 779 -9.81 44.20 16.16
C ASN A 779 -9.39 42.81 16.65
N GLY A 780 -8.29 42.25 16.11
CA GLY A 780 -7.82 40.91 16.46
C GLY A 780 -8.54 39.76 15.72
N GLU A 781 -9.39 40.03 14.74
CA GLU A 781 -10.09 39.02 13.96
C GLU A 781 -9.23 38.54 12.79
N GLN A 782 -9.21 37.23 12.54
CA GLN A 782 -8.46 36.63 11.44
C GLN A 782 -9.08 36.99 10.09
N ILE A 783 -8.33 37.69 9.25
CA ILE A 783 -8.78 38.13 7.91
C ILE A 783 -8.36 37.17 6.79
N GLY A 784 -7.55 36.15 7.09
CA GLY A 784 -6.96 35.27 6.09
C GLY A 784 -5.82 35.92 5.31
N ALA A 785 -4.91 35.08 4.81
CA ALA A 785 -3.73 35.48 4.04
C ALA A 785 -3.99 35.42 2.54
N THR A 786 -3.34 36.29 1.77
CA THR A 786 -3.28 36.20 0.31
C THR A 786 -2.01 35.51 -0.18
N ILE A 787 -0.99 35.46 0.67
CA ILE A 787 0.29 34.81 0.37
C ILE A 787 0.70 33.98 1.58
N TYR A 788 1.22 32.78 1.30
CA TYR A 788 1.92 32.00 2.32
C TYR A 788 3.11 31.27 1.73
N ASN A 789 4.05 30.95 2.60
CA ASN A 789 5.12 30.00 2.34
C ASN A 789 5.27 29.04 3.51
N LYS A 790 5.63 27.79 3.21
CA LYS A 790 5.84 26.75 4.19
C LYS A 790 7.00 25.85 3.77
N PHE A 791 7.85 25.55 4.72
CA PHE A 791 8.93 24.60 4.60
C PHE A 791 8.80 23.55 5.69
N SER A 792 9.00 22.29 5.35
CA SER A 792 9.00 21.19 6.32
C SER A 792 10.12 20.21 6.01
N MET A 793 10.84 19.80 7.03
CA MET A 793 11.85 18.77 6.98
C MET A 793 11.50 17.69 7.99
N GLU A 794 11.33 16.46 7.55
CA GLU A 794 10.99 15.33 8.41
C GLU A 794 12.01 14.22 8.26
N LEU A 795 12.55 13.74 9.37
CA LEU A 795 13.38 12.55 9.42
C LEU A 795 12.50 11.38 9.91
N ARG A 796 12.24 10.43 9.03
CA ARG A 796 11.26 9.33 9.22
C ARG A 796 11.97 8.00 9.43
N TYR A 797 11.52 7.24 10.41
CA TYR A 797 12.01 5.89 10.70
C TYR A 797 10.86 4.87 10.74
N PRO A 798 10.85 3.84 9.86
CA PRO A 798 9.80 2.84 9.86
C PRO A 798 10.00 1.82 10.97
N ILE A 799 9.00 1.65 11.82
CA ILE A 799 8.94 0.64 12.87
C ILE A 799 8.45 -0.67 12.25
N THR A 800 7.36 -0.61 11.49
CA THR A 800 6.82 -1.73 10.69
C THR A 800 6.11 -1.19 9.44
N LEU A 801 6.25 -1.89 8.31
CA LEU A 801 5.60 -1.55 7.04
C LEU A 801 4.87 -2.78 6.49
N LYS A 802 4.03 -3.42 7.31
CA LYS A 802 3.23 -4.57 6.87
C LYS A 802 1.94 -4.10 6.21
N ALA A 803 1.39 -4.90 5.30
CA ALA A 803 0.11 -4.62 4.66
C ALA A 803 -1.05 -4.43 5.65
N SER A 804 -1.02 -5.15 6.79
CA SER A 804 -2.03 -5.03 7.85
C SER A 804 -1.90 -3.78 8.72
N ALA A 805 -0.68 -3.21 8.86
CA ALA A 805 -0.43 -1.97 9.57
C ALA A 805 0.98 -1.44 9.25
N SER A 806 1.07 -0.16 8.91
CA SER A 806 2.33 0.55 8.75
C SER A 806 2.49 1.56 9.86
N ILE A 807 3.61 1.45 10.61
CA ILE A 807 3.91 2.32 11.76
C ILE A 807 5.29 2.93 11.54
N TYR A 808 5.39 4.25 11.67
CA TYR A 808 6.67 4.95 11.62
C TYR A 808 6.70 6.13 12.58
N ALA A 809 7.86 6.39 13.12
CA ALA A 809 8.16 7.58 13.92
C ALA A 809 8.84 8.64 13.05
N LEU A 810 8.70 9.90 13.43
CA LEU A 810 9.34 11.01 12.75
C LEU A 810 9.77 12.09 13.74
N THR A 811 10.79 12.85 13.34
CA THR A 811 11.11 14.16 13.90
C THR A 811 10.91 15.19 12.79
N PHE A 812 10.51 16.39 13.15
CA PHE A 812 10.28 17.42 12.16
C PHE A 812 10.82 18.79 12.57
N LEU A 813 11.16 19.56 11.55
CA LEU A 813 11.41 20.99 11.61
C LEU A 813 10.46 21.63 10.60
N GLU A 814 9.69 22.62 11.01
CA GLU A 814 8.78 23.36 10.14
C GLU A 814 9.00 24.84 10.28
N ALA A 815 8.79 25.56 9.20
CA ALA A 815 8.83 27.01 9.16
C ALA A 815 7.83 27.51 8.14
N GLY A 816 7.16 28.58 8.44
CA GLY A 816 6.18 29.16 7.52
C GLY A 816 5.72 30.54 7.95
N SER A 817 5.15 31.26 7.00
CA SER A 817 4.58 32.58 7.23
C SER A 817 3.41 32.82 6.29
N SER A 818 2.56 33.77 6.68
CA SER A 818 1.42 34.19 5.88
C SER A 818 1.18 35.67 6.00
N TYR A 819 0.78 36.30 4.90
CA TYR A 819 0.68 37.76 4.79
C TYR A 819 -0.63 38.22 4.15
N PRO A 820 -1.21 39.35 4.61
CA PRO A 820 -2.48 39.84 4.06
C PRO A 820 -2.30 40.47 2.67
N THR A 821 -1.09 40.99 2.35
CA THR A 821 -0.81 41.64 1.06
C THR A 821 0.58 41.28 0.54
N PHE A 822 0.77 41.42 -0.77
CA PHE A 822 2.08 41.17 -1.41
C PHE A 822 3.14 42.20 -0.99
N LYS A 823 2.70 43.44 -0.62
CA LYS A 823 3.63 44.48 -0.18
C LYS A 823 4.30 44.16 1.14
N GLU A 824 3.64 43.43 2.00
CA GLU A 824 4.11 43.04 3.32
C GLU A 824 4.93 41.73 3.29
N TYR A 825 4.93 41.03 2.16
CA TYR A 825 5.54 39.69 2.04
C TYR A 825 7.05 39.73 2.26
N ASN A 826 7.50 39.01 3.30
CA ASN A 826 8.89 38.75 3.60
C ASN A 826 9.10 37.21 3.71
N PRO A 827 9.70 36.55 2.72
CA PRO A 827 9.86 35.09 2.73
C PRO A 827 10.80 34.55 3.81
N PHE A 828 11.54 35.42 4.49
CA PHE A 828 12.53 35.05 5.51
C PHE A 828 12.05 35.28 6.95
N ASP A 829 10.94 35.98 7.12
CA ASP A 829 10.29 36.14 8.42
C ASP A 829 9.34 34.96 8.66
N LEU A 830 9.86 33.93 9.30
CA LEU A 830 9.21 32.62 9.41
C LEU A 830 8.92 32.26 10.87
N SER A 831 7.70 31.84 11.14
CA SER A 831 7.36 31.15 12.38
C SER A 831 7.89 29.73 12.33
N ARG A 832 8.76 29.37 13.26
CA ARG A 832 9.54 28.12 13.26
C ARG A 832 9.06 27.17 14.34
N SER A 833 9.10 25.88 14.07
CA SER A 833 8.79 24.84 15.05
C SER A 833 9.63 23.60 14.85
N ALA A 834 9.74 22.80 15.90
CA ALA A 834 10.36 21.48 15.88
C ALA A 834 9.53 20.51 16.73
N GLY A 835 9.62 19.23 16.41
CA GLY A 835 8.87 18.25 17.20
C GLY A 835 9.13 16.81 16.79
N VAL A 836 8.33 15.95 17.41
CA VAL A 836 8.34 14.50 17.17
C VAL A 836 6.94 14.01 16.92
N GLY A 837 6.83 12.92 16.15
CA GLY A 837 5.52 12.36 15.84
C GLY A 837 5.54 10.86 15.60
N LEU A 838 4.36 10.28 15.69
CA LEU A 838 4.09 8.88 15.40
C LEU A 838 2.96 8.79 14.37
N ARG A 839 3.12 7.89 13.42
CA ARG A 839 2.11 7.59 12.40
C ARG A 839 1.77 6.12 12.44
N VAL A 840 0.49 5.83 12.40
CA VAL A 840 -0.06 4.46 12.34
C VAL A 840 -1.07 4.43 11.21
N PHE A 841 -0.76 3.69 10.16
CA PHE A 841 -1.70 3.43 9.08
C PHE A 841 -2.30 2.04 9.25
N MET A 842 -3.61 1.97 9.20
CA MET A 842 -4.38 0.72 9.19
C MET A 842 -5.39 0.78 8.04
N PRO A 843 -5.50 -0.25 7.18
CA PRO A 843 -6.40 -0.22 6.01
C PRO A 843 -7.86 0.11 6.33
N ALA A 844 -8.34 -0.30 7.51
CA ALA A 844 -9.71 -0.05 7.94
C ALA A 844 -9.97 1.36 8.51
N PHE A 845 -8.91 2.04 9.01
CA PHE A 845 -9.03 3.33 9.73
C PHE A 845 -8.26 4.48 9.07
N GLY A 846 -7.49 4.18 8.00
CA GLY A 846 -6.63 5.17 7.38
C GLY A 846 -5.39 5.50 8.19
N LEU A 847 -4.84 6.71 8.01
CA LEU A 847 -3.69 7.21 8.74
C LEU A 847 -4.12 7.89 10.04
N LEU A 848 -3.59 7.43 11.13
CA LEU A 848 -3.68 8.07 12.44
C LEU A 848 -2.31 8.62 12.83
N GLY A 849 -2.27 9.81 13.39
CA GLY A 849 -1.03 10.42 13.83
C GLY A 849 -1.19 11.24 15.08
N ILE A 850 -0.11 11.33 15.83
CA ILE A 850 0.04 12.25 16.95
C ILE A 850 1.39 12.92 16.85
N ASP A 851 1.41 14.24 16.95
CA ASP A 851 2.62 15.06 16.93
C ASP A 851 2.69 15.93 18.19
N PHE A 852 3.89 16.05 18.73
CA PHE A 852 4.23 17.00 19.78
C PHE A 852 5.20 18.02 19.17
N GLY A 853 4.74 19.26 19.00
CA GLY A 853 5.48 20.33 18.38
C GLY A 853 5.74 21.47 19.34
N TYR A 854 6.90 22.07 19.27
CA TYR A 854 7.26 23.29 19.99
C TYR A 854 7.40 24.44 19.02
N GLY A 855 6.57 25.49 19.19
CA GLY A 855 6.67 26.73 18.43
C GLY A 855 7.67 27.69 19.07
N PHE A 856 8.69 28.09 18.32
CA PHE A 856 9.77 28.94 18.83
C PHE A 856 9.44 30.43 18.80
N ASP A 857 8.49 30.84 17.96
CA ASP A 857 8.17 32.22 17.72
C ASP A 857 6.81 32.58 18.35
N ALA A 858 6.61 33.85 18.64
CA ALA A 858 5.36 34.36 19.19
C ALA A 858 4.23 34.36 18.15
N LEU A 859 2.99 34.28 18.61
CA LEU A 859 1.82 34.42 17.72
C LEU A 859 1.68 35.87 17.23
N PRO A 860 1.19 36.08 16.00
CA PRO A 860 0.86 37.41 15.50
C PRO A 860 -0.10 38.15 16.43
N GLY A 861 0.21 39.41 16.74
CA GLY A 861 -0.55 40.22 17.67
C GLY A 861 -0.36 39.92 19.16
N SER A 862 0.56 39.04 19.52
CA SER A 862 0.86 38.72 20.92
C SER A 862 1.58 39.91 21.61
N VAL A 863 1.04 40.39 22.73
CA VAL A 863 1.62 41.48 23.53
C VAL A 863 2.91 41.06 24.24
N THR A 864 3.11 39.75 24.52
CA THR A 864 4.19 39.26 25.38
C THR A 864 5.43 38.87 24.61
N ASN A 865 5.38 38.77 23.30
CA ASN A 865 6.46 38.35 22.41
C ASN A 865 7.16 37.04 22.85
N LYS A 866 6.43 36.16 23.57
CA LYS A 866 6.94 34.87 24.06
C LYS A 866 6.68 33.77 23.03
N ALA A 867 7.61 32.80 22.97
CA ALA A 867 7.43 31.58 22.18
C ALA A 867 6.07 30.92 22.47
N ASN A 868 5.42 30.35 21.43
CA ASN A 868 4.14 29.68 21.61
C ASN A 868 4.25 28.49 22.57
N GLY A 869 5.34 27.73 22.52
CA GLY A 869 5.55 26.57 23.38
C GLY A 869 5.08 25.25 22.77
N TRP A 870 4.70 24.30 23.64
CA TRP A 870 4.31 22.95 23.26
C TRP A 870 2.85 22.88 22.83
N GLU A 871 2.63 22.24 21.68
CA GLU A 871 1.30 21.91 21.14
C GLU A 871 1.22 20.44 20.80
N THR A 872 0.05 19.86 21.03
CA THR A 872 -0.25 18.48 20.62
C THR A 872 -1.19 18.47 19.43
N HIS A 873 -0.80 17.81 18.36
CA HIS A 873 -1.55 17.74 17.12
C HIS A 873 -2.00 16.31 16.83
N PHE A 874 -3.22 16.15 16.37
CA PHE A 874 -3.76 14.87 15.93
C PHE A 874 -3.92 14.87 14.41
N ILE A 875 -3.72 13.71 13.80
CA ILE A 875 -3.95 13.49 12.38
C ILE A 875 -4.86 12.29 12.25
N ILE A 876 -6.01 12.48 11.62
CA ILE A 876 -6.99 11.41 11.40
C ILE A 876 -7.40 11.42 9.93
N GLY A 877 -7.22 10.27 9.26
CA GLY A 877 -7.82 10.04 7.95
C GLY A 877 -7.28 10.88 6.80
N GLN A 878 -5.99 11.22 6.77
CA GLN A 878 -5.41 11.77 5.54
C GLN A 878 -5.50 10.73 4.41
N GLN A 879 -6.22 11.07 3.35
CA GLN A 879 -6.19 10.33 2.09
C GLN A 879 -4.86 10.60 1.39
N PHE A 880 -4.23 9.56 0.93
CA PHE A 880 -3.03 9.60 0.10
C PHE A 880 -3.38 9.70 -1.39
#